data_90678b94a04606a6415a54d7d00317c4
#
_entry.id   90678b94a04606a6415a54d7d00317c4
#
_cell.length_a   1.000
_cell.length_b   1.000
_cell.length_c   1.000
_cell.angle_alpha   90.00
_cell.angle_beta   90.00
_cell.angle_gamma   90.00
#
_symmetry.space_group_name_H-M   'P 1'
#
loop_
_entity.id
_entity.type
_entity.pdbx_description
1 polymer ?
#
loop_
_entity_poly.entity_id
_entity_poly.type
_entity_poly.pdbx_seq_one_letter_code
_entity_poly.pdbx_strand_id
1 'polypeptide(L)'
;MLEGRPISAVQFDPPQQPLALGELQDLVRIRAGNPLRLGEIRSAIDRLFATGRYSDIVVEASEASDGIAVRFLTRGRWFVGRVTLTGVDAPPSASQLVNATGLTSGNPFYPEEDLKQAEDGLRRVLAANGYLRPFINSHLFFEATTQQANVHFEIEPGKRSRFSEPVIVGQPKRTVSEIVKLTGWKGWFGWRPITEARVQRGLERIARAYQERNYLLARVQFGGLDPSSERPIIEIEAGPQVHIETSGAKVSRSRLRSSLPVFEEHTVSRDLLAEGARNLTEYLQTQGFFEAKVDFEMKPQGEQRLDILYHIQRGPRYRLTDLVIRGNKYFDLATLRERMLIAPRSLHMRQGRFSALLLKRDLEAIEQLYRSNGFREAKVTSRVETDYQGRQGDVAVFIDVDEGPQTIIADNQIEGASPEHLSALKSILQSGPGQPFSEANVAADRDNILAYYFNRGYPSTSFDWSYQQTDEPGRVNLRFVINEGPRLFVREVLPAGLVTTRPPVVSKRITLRPGEPISQAELLETQRRLYELGIFAKVDTVLQNPEGEERNKFVLLQVEESRKYSLAFGFGAELARIGGSRTSLEAPAGQPGFSPRVSFDISRLNFWGRAHTISLRSRVSNLQQRALISYSAPQAFGSRKLDLTFTTMFDASRNVRTFSARRWEGSTQLAYRWTRSKTFFFRFAYRRVSVDQGTLKIRPELIPFLSQPVRVGALSASYVDDRRDDPTDSRRGTYNSVDLSSASRIFGSETDYLRLLARNSTYHPLGRGLVLARSLSLGAMQSLRSRPELPPSPQDIPLPERFFAGGASSLRAFPENQAGPRDLVTGFPLGGKALLAFGTELRFPLYGSNIRGVLFHDAGNVYSDLENISFRLRQRNKQDFDYMVHAIGVGIRYRTPVGPIRVDLAFGPNTPRFAGCRPGQQLPIVGACEQSDQRINRFQFHFSLGQSF
;
A
#
# COMPACT_ATOMS: atom_id res chain seq x y z
N MET A 1 2.08 10.62 -70.97
CA MET A 1 1.12 11.37 -71.83
C MET A 1 0.08 12.17 -70.99
N LEU A 2 -0.13 11.89 -69.74
CA LEU A 2 -1.14 12.56 -68.89
C LEU A 2 -0.56 13.72 -68.04
N GLU A 3 0.77 13.81 -67.91
CA GLU A 3 1.46 14.83 -67.05
C GLU A 3 1.31 16.23 -67.66
N GLY A 4 1.04 17.22 -66.79
CA GLY A 4 0.82 18.61 -67.14
C GLY A 4 -0.63 18.99 -67.54
N ARG A 5 -1.52 18.04 -67.69
CA ARG A 5 -2.96 18.31 -67.95
C ARG A 5 -3.70 18.67 -66.66
N PRO A 6 -4.76 19.50 -66.70
CA PRO A 6 -5.50 19.88 -65.52
C PRO A 6 -6.23 18.68 -64.92
N ILE A 7 -6.21 18.61 -63.58
CA ILE A 7 -6.95 17.61 -62.77
C ILE A 7 -8.42 18.06 -62.70
N SER A 8 -9.35 17.18 -63.10
CA SER A 8 -10.80 17.42 -63.05
C SER A 8 -11.38 17.06 -61.70
N ALA A 9 -10.92 15.94 -61.11
CA ALA A 9 -11.39 15.44 -59.80
C ALA A 9 -10.31 14.62 -59.10
N VAL A 10 -10.35 14.65 -57.78
CA VAL A 10 -9.57 13.76 -56.89
C VAL A 10 -10.57 12.91 -56.12
N GLN A 11 -10.47 11.58 -56.24
CA GLN A 11 -11.39 10.63 -55.62
C GLN A 11 -10.62 9.61 -54.79
N PHE A 12 -11.24 9.10 -53.74
CA PHE A 12 -10.74 8.02 -52.91
C PHE A 12 -11.64 6.79 -53.03
N ASP A 13 -11.02 5.62 -53.14
CA ASP A 13 -11.70 4.34 -53.13
C ASP A 13 -11.05 3.42 -52.07
N PRO A 14 -11.81 2.95 -51.10
CA PRO A 14 -13.22 3.20 -50.81
C PRO A 14 -13.50 4.68 -50.44
N PRO A 15 -14.75 5.17 -50.62
CA PRO A 15 -15.10 6.55 -50.26
C PRO A 15 -14.91 6.87 -48.80
N GLN A 16 -15.07 5.87 -47.94
CA GLN A 16 -14.89 5.99 -46.51
C GLN A 16 -13.40 5.74 -46.16
N GLN A 17 -12.73 6.80 -45.75
CA GLN A 17 -11.30 6.78 -45.47
C GLN A 17 -11.00 6.76 -43.98
N PRO A 18 -9.83 6.22 -43.54
CA PRO A 18 -9.40 6.21 -42.17
C PRO A 18 -9.20 7.60 -41.55
N LEU A 19 -8.78 8.54 -42.36
CA LEU A 19 -8.55 9.95 -41.97
C LEU A 19 -9.77 10.82 -42.28
N ALA A 20 -9.95 11.89 -41.53
CA ALA A 20 -10.99 12.87 -41.81
C ALA A 20 -10.73 13.59 -43.16
N LEU A 21 -11.80 14.02 -43.85
CA LEU A 21 -11.69 14.65 -45.18
C LEU A 21 -10.74 15.87 -45.18
N GLY A 22 -10.78 16.69 -44.11
CA GLY A 22 -9.88 17.84 -43.98
C GLY A 22 -8.41 17.42 -43.86
N GLU A 23 -8.11 16.41 -43.08
CA GLU A 23 -6.74 15.86 -42.95
C GLU A 23 -6.24 15.27 -44.26
N LEU A 24 -7.10 14.56 -45.00
CA LEU A 24 -6.78 14.03 -46.31
C LEU A 24 -6.42 15.12 -47.32
N GLN A 25 -7.21 16.20 -47.34
CA GLN A 25 -6.96 17.35 -48.22
C GLN A 25 -5.64 18.04 -47.90
N ASP A 26 -5.31 18.19 -46.62
CA ASP A 26 -4.05 18.77 -46.15
C ASP A 26 -2.82 17.90 -46.47
N LEU A 27 -2.97 16.58 -46.45
CA LEU A 27 -1.91 15.63 -46.78
C LEU A 27 -1.70 15.46 -48.26
N VAL A 28 -2.78 15.30 -48.99
CA VAL A 28 -2.68 15.07 -50.46
C VAL A 28 -2.22 16.32 -51.18
N ARG A 29 -2.74 17.49 -50.83
CA ARG A 29 -2.42 18.80 -51.45
C ARG A 29 -2.64 18.88 -52.98
N ILE A 30 -3.30 17.90 -53.53
CA ILE A 30 -3.68 17.88 -54.96
C ILE A 30 -5.11 18.37 -55.06
N ARG A 31 -5.36 19.38 -55.91
CA ARG A 31 -6.69 19.97 -56.09
C ARG A 31 -7.12 19.97 -57.53
N ALA A 32 -8.43 19.92 -57.79
CA ALA A 32 -8.99 20.13 -59.11
C ALA A 32 -8.58 21.50 -59.68
N GLY A 33 -8.26 21.57 -60.98
CA GLY A 33 -7.72 22.75 -61.66
C GLY A 33 -6.19 22.82 -61.71
N ASN A 34 -5.46 22.10 -60.84
CA ASN A 34 -4.00 22.06 -60.84
C ASN A 34 -3.50 21.13 -61.98
N PRO A 35 -2.31 21.38 -62.58
CA PRO A 35 -1.72 20.46 -63.54
C PRO A 35 -1.26 19.17 -62.83
N LEU A 36 -1.49 18.01 -63.44
CA LEU A 36 -1.03 16.73 -62.92
C LEU A 36 0.49 16.64 -62.97
N ARG A 37 1.12 16.42 -61.81
CA ARG A 37 2.57 16.23 -61.61
C ARG A 37 2.85 14.94 -60.86
N LEU A 38 3.61 14.02 -61.46
CA LEU A 38 3.96 12.74 -60.84
C LEU A 38 4.71 12.89 -59.51
N GLY A 39 5.54 13.95 -59.39
CA GLY A 39 6.25 14.24 -58.13
C GLY A 39 5.30 14.61 -56.97
N GLU A 40 4.20 15.34 -57.24
CA GLU A 40 3.18 15.70 -56.27
C GLU A 40 2.37 14.47 -55.83
N ILE A 41 2.08 13.54 -56.77
CA ILE A 41 1.43 12.26 -56.46
C ILE A 41 2.31 11.40 -55.56
N ARG A 42 3.61 11.24 -55.89
CA ARG A 42 4.55 10.50 -55.03
C ARG A 42 4.61 11.11 -53.63
N SER A 43 4.78 12.41 -53.51
CA SER A 43 4.81 13.12 -52.22
C SER A 43 3.48 12.97 -51.45
N ALA A 44 2.34 12.90 -52.14
CA ALA A 44 1.05 12.62 -51.52
C ALA A 44 0.97 11.19 -50.97
N ILE A 45 1.43 10.21 -51.74
CA ILE A 45 1.52 8.80 -51.32
C ILE A 45 2.43 8.69 -50.10
N ASP A 46 3.63 9.29 -50.14
CA ASP A 46 4.59 9.24 -49.00
C ASP A 46 3.99 9.83 -47.74
N ARG A 47 3.33 11.00 -47.81
CA ARG A 47 2.65 11.62 -46.66
C ARG A 47 1.50 10.76 -46.14
N LEU A 48 0.72 10.13 -46.98
CA LEU A 48 -0.36 9.23 -46.58
C LEU A 48 0.21 7.97 -45.89
N PHE A 49 1.28 7.37 -46.41
CA PHE A 49 1.96 6.24 -45.78
C PHE A 49 2.60 6.61 -44.45
N ALA A 50 3.19 7.81 -44.33
CA ALA A 50 3.78 8.29 -43.08
C ALA A 50 2.74 8.39 -41.95
N THR A 51 1.45 8.55 -42.25
CA THR A 51 0.39 8.47 -41.23
C THR A 51 0.30 7.10 -40.56
N GLY A 52 0.82 6.04 -41.18
CA GLY A 52 0.70 4.67 -40.71
C GLY A 52 -0.71 4.07 -40.81
N ARG A 53 -1.69 4.80 -41.34
CA ARG A 53 -3.10 4.38 -41.43
C ARG A 53 -3.41 3.50 -42.68
N TYR A 54 -2.49 3.43 -43.61
CA TYR A 54 -2.65 2.70 -44.85
C TYR A 54 -1.66 1.54 -44.93
N SER A 55 -2.13 0.40 -45.46
CA SER A 55 -1.30 -0.77 -45.77
C SER A 55 -0.89 -0.78 -47.26
N ASP A 56 -1.69 -0.16 -48.13
CA ASP A 56 -1.42 -0.06 -49.54
C ASP A 56 -2.11 1.17 -50.16
N ILE A 57 -1.44 1.82 -51.13
CA ILE A 57 -1.96 2.99 -51.85
C ILE A 57 -1.52 2.88 -53.29
N VAL A 58 -2.50 2.76 -54.17
CA VAL A 58 -2.31 2.79 -55.64
C VAL A 58 -3.04 4.00 -56.21
N VAL A 59 -2.41 4.72 -57.12
CA VAL A 59 -3.05 5.90 -57.76
C VAL A 59 -3.24 5.64 -59.23
N GLU A 60 -4.48 5.75 -59.65
CA GLU A 60 -4.89 5.65 -61.06
C GLU A 60 -5.27 7.03 -61.62
N ALA A 61 -4.89 7.30 -62.85
CA ALA A 61 -5.29 8.51 -63.54
C ALA A 61 -6.02 8.12 -64.83
N SER A 62 -7.23 8.63 -65.01
CA SER A 62 -8.06 8.37 -66.17
C SER A 62 -8.49 9.68 -66.87
N GLU A 63 -8.67 9.65 -68.17
CA GLU A 63 -9.18 10.81 -68.92
C GLU A 63 -10.67 11.01 -68.61
N ALA A 64 -11.03 12.26 -68.31
CA ALA A 64 -12.39 12.72 -68.03
C ALA A 64 -12.69 13.85 -69.05
N SER A 65 -13.98 14.17 -69.27
CA SER A 65 -14.44 15.22 -70.21
C SER A 65 -13.74 16.56 -70.01
N ASP A 66 -13.39 16.92 -68.75
CA ASP A 66 -12.85 18.25 -68.35
C ASP A 66 -11.42 18.18 -67.84
N GLY A 67 -10.68 17.11 -68.07
CA GLY A 67 -9.31 16.97 -67.62
C GLY A 67 -8.96 15.53 -67.22
N ILE A 68 -8.22 15.34 -66.13
CA ILE A 68 -7.80 14.03 -65.61
C ILE A 68 -8.42 13.79 -64.21
N ALA A 69 -9.15 12.67 -64.12
CA ALA A 69 -9.60 12.17 -62.83
C ALA A 69 -8.49 11.35 -62.17
N VAL A 70 -8.09 11.75 -60.95
CA VAL A 70 -7.09 11.05 -60.14
C VAL A 70 -7.83 10.27 -59.05
N ARG A 71 -7.64 8.95 -59.01
CA ARG A 71 -8.29 8.05 -58.06
C ARG A 71 -7.23 7.39 -57.18
N PHE A 72 -7.35 7.59 -55.90
CA PHE A 72 -6.52 6.93 -54.88
C PHE A 72 -7.22 5.65 -54.45
N LEU A 73 -6.71 4.50 -54.87
CA LEU A 73 -7.13 3.18 -54.36
C LEU A 73 -6.36 2.89 -53.09
N THR A 74 -7.05 2.85 -51.98
CA THR A 74 -6.42 2.76 -50.68
C THR A 74 -6.84 1.52 -49.90
N ARG A 75 -5.90 0.92 -49.18
CA ARG A 75 -6.18 -0.17 -48.27
C ARG A 75 -5.80 0.29 -46.87
N GLY A 76 -6.78 0.35 -45.96
CA GLY A 76 -6.54 0.71 -44.57
C GLY A 76 -5.70 -0.34 -43.83
N ARG A 77 -4.87 0.10 -42.90
CA ARG A 77 -4.16 -0.77 -41.95
C ARG A 77 -5.05 -1.07 -40.74
N TRP A 78 -4.96 -2.28 -40.23
CA TRP A 78 -5.64 -2.67 -39.03
C TRP A 78 -4.72 -2.56 -37.81
N PHE A 79 -5.29 -2.28 -36.64
CA PHE A 79 -4.58 -2.21 -35.39
C PHE A 79 -5.22 -3.17 -34.40
N VAL A 80 -4.40 -3.79 -33.54
CA VAL A 80 -4.90 -4.66 -32.46
C VAL A 80 -5.88 -3.89 -31.59
N GLY A 81 -7.12 -4.33 -31.57
CA GLY A 81 -8.16 -3.82 -30.69
C GLY A 81 -8.25 -4.61 -29.38
N ARG A 82 -9.44 -5.16 -29.10
CA ARG A 82 -9.67 -6.01 -27.94
C ARG A 82 -9.23 -7.45 -28.22
N VAL A 83 -8.45 -8.01 -27.29
CA VAL A 83 -8.15 -9.45 -27.26
C VAL A 83 -8.95 -10.11 -26.14
N THR A 84 -9.77 -11.09 -26.48
CA THR A 84 -10.63 -11.82 -25.53
C THR A 84 -10.49 -13.31 -25.71
N LEU A 85 -10.72 -14.07 -24.62
CA LEU A 85 -10.64 -15.53 -24.62
C LEU A 85 -11.82 -16.12 -23.86
N THR A 86 -12.28 -17.27 -24.33
CA THR A 86 -13.31 -18.09 -23.66
C THR A 86 -12.90 -19.55 -23.61
N GLY A 87 -13.54 -20.35 -22.76
CA GLY A 87 -13.41 -21.80 -22.71
C GLY A 87 -12.38 -22.35 -21.72
N VAL A 88 -11.59 -21.51 -21.01
CA VAL A 88 -10.58 -21.97 -20.05
C VAL A 88 -10.87 -21.47 -18.64
N ASP A 89 -10.94 -22.38 -17.69
CA ASP A 89 -11.03 -22.07 -16.26
C ASP A 89 -9.65 -21.87 -15.65
N ALA A 90 -9.54 -20.84 -14.79
CA ALA A 90 -8.29 -20.56 -14.10
C ALA A 90 -7.82 -21.70 -13.17
N PRO A 91 -6.52 -21.97 -13.09
CA PRO A 91 -5.40 -21.41 -13.85
C PRO A 91 -5.22 -22.11 -15.21
N PRO A 92 -4.65 -21.44 -16.25
CA PRO A 92 -4.08 -20.09 -16.25
C PRO A 92 -5.15 -19.02 -16.17
N SER A 93 -4.78 -17.82 -15.67
CA SER A 93 -5.71 -16.69 -15.65
C SER A 93 -5.93 -16.12 -17.05
N ALA A 94 -7.07 -15.41 -17.24
CA ALA A 94 -7.34 -14.73 -18.50
C ALA A 94 -6.22 -13.76 -18.90
N SER A 95 -5.67 -13.01 -17.93
CA SER A 95 -4.55 -12.09 -18.20
C SER A 95 -3.28 -12.82 -18.63
N GLN A 96 -2.97 -13.98 -18.05
CA GLN A 96 -1.83 -14.80 -18.50
C GLN A 96 -2.02 -15.28 -19.93
N LEU A 97 -3.23 -15.65 -20.29
CA LEU A 97 -3.55 -16.09 -21.67
C LEU A 97 -3.49 -14.90 -22.63
N VAL A 98 -4.08 -13.73 -22.28
CA VAL A 98 -3.97 -12.52 -23.13
C VAL A 98 -2.51 -12.13 -23.35
N ASN A 99 -1.71 -12.09 -22.28
CA ASN A 99 -0.28 -11.76 -22.41
C ASN A 99 0.49 -12.78 -23.26
N ALA A 100 0.08 -14.05 -23.22
CA ALA A 100 0.72 -15.11 -24.00
C ALA A 100 0.48 -14.97 -25.51
N THR A 101 -0.57 -14.25 -25.92
CA THR A 101 -0.82 -13.98 -27.35
C THR A 101 0.24 -13.06 -27.97
N GLY A 102 0.93 -12.24 -27.16
CA GLY A 102 1.85 -11.21 -27.64
C GLY A 102 1.17 -10.02 -28.32
N LEU A 103 -0.15 -10.06 -28.52
CA LEU A 103 -0.92 -9.00 -29.17
C LEU A 103 -1.00 -7.78 -28.24
N THR A 104 -0.37 -6.69 -28.65
CA THR A 104 -0.40 -5.41 -27.92
C THR A 104 -1.41 -4.48 -28.60
N SER A 105 -2.45 -4.10 -27.88
CA SER A 105 -3.49 -3.20 -28.44
C SER A 105 -2.90 -1.87 -28.88
N GLY A 106 -3.43 -1.35 -29.97
CA GLY A 106 -2.98 -0.12 -30.62
C GLY A 106 -1.83 -0.30 -31.62
N ASN A 107 -1.12 -1.41 -31.59
CA ASN A 107 -0.07 -1.71 -32.55
C ASN A 107 -0.67 -2.19 -33.90
N PRO A 108 0.06 -2.04 -35.02
CA PRO A 108 -0.32 -2.63 -36.29
C PRO A 108 -0.61 -4.13 -36.16
N PHE A 109 -1.61 -4.61 -36.88
CA PHE A 109 -2.06 -6.00 -36.87
C PHE A 109 -1.89 -6.67 -38.22
N TYR A 110 -1.17 -7.79 -38.25
CA TYR A 110 -0.91 -8.62 -39.40
C TYR A 110 -1.58 -9.99 -39.22
N PRO A 111 -2.80 -10.22 -39.77
CA PRO A 111 -3.64 -11.37 -39.41
C PRO A 111 -2.96 -12.73 -39.47
N GLU A 112 -2.20 -12.99 -40.53
CA GLU A 112 -1.58 -14.31 -40.75
C GLU A 112 -0.44 -14.58 -39.77
N GLU A 113 0.42 -13.61 -39.53
CA GLU A 113 1.60 -13.76 -38.71
C GLU A 113 1.25 -13.68 -37.20
N ASP A 114 0.51 -12.62 -36.81
CA ASP A 114 0.19 -12.34 -35.43
C ASP A 114 -0.72 -13.40 -34.80
N LEU A 115 -1.71 -13.94 -35.55
CA LEU A 115 -2.56 -15.02 -35.06
C LEU A 115 -1.78 -16.30 -34.83
N LYS A 116 -0.88 -16.67 -35.73
CA LYS A 116 -0.04 -17.85 -35.55
C LYS A 116 0.84 -17.74 -34.32
N GLN A 117 1.50 -16.61 -34.14
CA GLN A 117 2.32 -16.35 -32.95
C GLN A 117 1.47 -16.38 -31.66
N ALA A 118 0.26 -15.80 -31.69
CA ALA A 118 -0.67 -15.79 -30.60
C ALA A 118 -1.13 -17.21 -30.21
N GLU A 119 -1.50 -18.03 -31.18
CA GLU A 119 -1.89 -19.43 -30.95
C GLU A 119 -0.76 -20.26 -30.36
N ASP A 120 0.47 -20.08 -30.86
CA ASP A 120 1.66 -20.77 -30.32
C ASP A 120 1.98 -20.33 -28.91
N GLY A 121 1.78 -19.06 -28.58
CA GLY A 121 1.89 -18.53 -27.23
C GLY A 121 0.85 -19.14 -26.29
N LEU A 122 -0.40 -19.20 -26.72
CA LEU A 122 -1.51 -19.81 -25.99
C LEU A 122 -1.26 -21.30 -25.72
N ARG A 123 -0.84 -22.07 -26.76
CA ARG A 123 -0.51 -23.48 -26.62
C ARG A 123 0.57 -23.72 -25.57
N ARG A 124 1.63 -22.90 -25.54
CA ARG A 124 2.71 -23.00 -24.54
C ARG A 124 2.19 -22.80 -23.12
N VAL A 125 1.40 -21.76 -22.85
CA VAL A 125 0.86 -21.48 -21.52
C VAL A 125 -0.17 -22.54 -21.09
N LEU A 126 -1.00 -23.02 -22.01
CA LEU A 126 -1.96 -24.09 -21.74
C LEU A 126 -1.26 -25.41 -21.41
N ALA A 127 -0.23 -25.78 -22.17
CA ALA A 127 0.59 -26.97 -21.90
C ALA A 127 1.28 -26.91 -20.51
N ALA A 128 1.87 -25.76 -20.17
CA ALA A 128 2.47 -25.52 -18.84
C ALA A 128 1.45 -25.68 -17.69
N ASN A 129 0.17 -25.50 -17.98
CA ASN A 129 -0.93 -25.67 -17.05
C ASN A 129 -1.67 -27.01 -17.18
N GLY A 130 -1.11 -27.97 -17.90
CA GLY A 130 -1.61 -29.34 -18.01
C GLY A 130 -2.65 -29.58 -19.10
N TYR A 131 -2.89 -28.64 -19.97
CA TYR A 131 -3.73 -28.78 -21.16
C TYR A 131 -2.85 -29.06 -22.39
N LEU A 132 -2.56 -30.35 -22.63
CA LEU A 132 -1.52 -30.75 -23.59
C LEU A 132 -1.99 -30.72 -25.06
N ARG A 133 -3.28 -30.85 -25.31
CA ARG A 133 -3.88 -30.89 -26.65
C ARG A 133 -5.08 -29.94 -26.74
N PRO A 134 -4.86 -28.62 -26.54
CA PRO A 134 -5.94 -27.66 -26.69
C PRO A 134 -6.28 -27.46 -28.18
N PHE A 135 -7.57 -27.34 -28.47
CA PHE A 135 -8.04 -26.83 -29.73
C PHE A 135 -8.30 -25.32 -29.56
N ILE A 136 -7.73 -24.51 -30.44
CA ILE A 136 -7.83 -23.05 -30.40
C ILE A 136 -8.41 -22.60 -31.71
N ASN A 137 -9.51 -21.86 -31.64
CA ASN A 137 -10.14 -21.21 -32.77
C ASN A 137 -10.09 -19.70 -32.59
N SER A 138 -9.69 -18.97 -33.64
CA SER A 138 -9.58 -17.51 -33.59
C SER A 138 -10.67 -16.87 -34.46
N HIS A 139 -11.39 -15.90 -33.90
CA HIS A 139 -12.41 -15.11 -34.57
C HIS A 139 -11.98 -13.66 -34.65
N LEU A 140 -12.01 -13.08 -35.82
CA LEU A 140 -11.65 -11.67 -36.11
C LEU A 140 -12.91 -10.85 -36.35
N PHE A 141 -12.99 -9.71 -35.68
CA PHE A 141 -14.04 -8.72 -35.86
C PHE A 141 -13.38 -7.38 -36.19
N PHE A 142 -13.58 -6.92 -37.41
CA PHE A 142 -13.00 -5.67 -37.89
C PHE A 142 -13.99 -4.52 -37.75
N GLU A 143 -13.54 -3.44 -37.10
CA GLU A 143 -14.29 -2.21 -36.91
C GLU A 143 -13.66 -1.12 -37.79
N ALA A 144 -14.30 -0.83 -38.92
CA ALA A 144 -13.73 0.04 -39.93
C ALA A 144 -13.57 1.51 -39.47
N THR A 145 -14.49 2.01 -38.64
CA THR A 145 -14.48 3.41 -38.14
C THR A 145 -13.27 3.72 -37.27
N THR A 146 -12.83 2.75 -36.47
CA THR A 146 -11.70 2.88 -35.54
C THR A 146 -10.46 2.12 -36.04
N GLN A 147 -10.56 1.42 -37.19
CA GLN A 147 -9.53 0.53 -37.72
C GLN A 147 -9.05 -0.53 -36.72
N GLN A 148 -9.93 -1.00 -35.84
CA GLN A 148 -9.61 -2.03 -34.88
C GLN A 148 -9.90 -3.43 -35.38
N ALA A 149 -8.93 -4.34 -35.21
CA ALA A 149 -9.11 -5.78 -35.32
C ALA A 149 -9.27 -6.35 -33.89
N ASN A 150 -10.51 -6.67 -33.53
CA ASN A 150 -10.81 -7.34 -32.28
C ASN A 150 -10.65 -8.83 -32.45
N VAL A 151 -9.84 -9.46 -31.61
CA VAL A 151 -9.49 -10.88 -31.68
C VAL A 151 -10.17 -11.63 -30.55
N HIS A 152 -10.94 -12.65 -30.89
CA HIS A 152 -11.55 -13.55 -29.91
C HIS A 152 -11.01 -14.97 -30.09
N PHE A 153 -10.38 -15.53 -29.09
CA PHE A 153 -9.95 -16.92 -29.07
C PHE A 153 -10.97 -17.77 -28.30
N GLU A 154 -11.55 -18.75 -28.98
CA GLU A 154 -12.36 -19.79 -28.37
C GLU A 154 -11.46 -21.00 -28.16
N ILE A 155 -11.30 -21.41 -26.91
CA ILE A 155 -10.37 -22.47 -26.53
C ILE A 155 -11.13 -23.64 -25.96
N GLU A 156 -10.98 -24.80 -26.60
CA GLU A 156 -11.38 -26.08 -26.04
C GLU A 156 -10.15 -26.74 -25.42
N PRO A 157 -9.95 -26.62 -24.10
CA PRO A 157 -8.69 -27.00 -23.46
C PRO A 157 -8.51 -28.52 -23.35
N GLY A 158 -9.60 -29.29 -23.50
CA GLY A 158 -9.58 -30.73 -23.30
C GLY A 158 -9.43 -31.13 -21.83
N LYS A 159 -9.11 -32.40 -21.58
CA LYS A 159 -8.88 -32.91 -20.24
C LYS A 159 -7.55 -32.39 -19.70
N ARG A 160 -7.58 -31.90 -18.46
CA ARG A 160 -6.38 -31.43 -17.77
C ARG A 160 -5.59 -32.63 -17.24
N SER A 161 -4.35 -32.76 -17.65
CA SER A 161 -3.43 -33.80 -17.16
C SER A 161 -3.14 -33.61 -15.68
N ARG A 162 -3.01 -34.74 -14.99
CA ARG A 162 -2.64 -34.77 -13.57
C ARG A 162 -1.19 -35.22 -13.44
N PHE A 163 -0.54 -34.79 -12.37
CA PHE A 163 0.76 -35.35 -12.02
C PHE A 163 0.64 -36.87 -11.84
N SER A 164 1.71 -37.53 -12.12
CA SER A 164 1.96 -38.93 -11.80
C SER A 164 3.28 -39.05 -11.06
N GLU A 165 3.75 -40.25 -10.79
CA GLU A 165 5.06 -40.45 -10.18
C GLU A 165 6.15 -39.93 -11.12
N PRO A 166 6.98 -38.90 -10.68
CA PRO A 166 7.95 -38.32 -11.56
C PRO A 166 9.08 -39.28 -11.89
N VAL A 167 9.65 -39.12 -13.08
CA VAL A 167 10.93 -39.71 -13.45
C VAL A 167 12.03 -38.78 -12.94
N ILE A 168 12.94 -39.30 -12.12
CA ILE A 168 14.03 -38.49 -11.55
C ILE A 168 15.30 -38.84 -12.29
N VAL A 169 15.93 -37.82 -12.86
CA VAL A 169 17.18 -37.92 -13.64
C VAL A 169 18.29 -37.23 -12.89
N GLY A 170 19.52 -37.70 -13.00
CA GLY A 170 20.72 -37.10 -12.39
C GLY A 170 21.12 -37.77 -11.08
N GLN A 171 21.66 -36.99 -10.14
CA GLN A 171 22.21 -37.48 -8.86
C GLN A 171 21.40 -36.94 -7.66
N PRO A 172 20.23 -37.48 -7.34
CA PRO A 172 19.31 -36.84 -6.39
C PRO A 172 19.73 -36.95 -4.91
N LYS A 173 20.65 -37.86 -4.50
CA LYS A 173 21.04 -38.07 -3.09
C LYS A 173 19.87 -38.25 -2.10
N ARG A 174 18.66 -38.48 -2.61
CA ARG A 174 17.41 -38.71 -1.89
C ARG A 174 16.61 -39.81 -2.60
N THR A 175 15.75 -40.51 -1.89
CA THR A 175 14.86 -41.49 -2.49
C THR A 175 13.73 -40.81 -3.29
N VAL A 176 13.23 -41.52 -4.32
CA VAL A 176 12.10 -41.04 -5.13
C VAL A 176 10.90 -40.70 -4.24
N SER A 177 10.61 -41.56 -3.23
CA SER A 177 9.50 -41.36 -2.30
C SER A 177 9.63 -40.05 -1.48
N GLU A 178 10.85 -39.70 -1.04
CA GLU A 178 11.09 -38.42 -0.34
C GLU A 178 10.88 -37.21 -1.28
N ILE A 179 11.37 -37.33 -2.51
CA ILE A 179 11.22 -36.27 -3.51
C ILE A 179 9.73 -36.06 -3.83
N VAL A 180 8.98 -37.13 -4.07
CA VAL A 180 7.54 -37.05 -4.31
C VAL A 180 6.79 -36.38 -3.17
N LYS A 181 7.14 -36.67 -1.91
CA LYS A 181 6.54 -35.96 -0.75
C LYS A 181 6.86 -34.45 -0.76
N LEU A 182 8.10 -34.11 -1.10
CA LEU A 182 8.53 -32.70 -1.16
C LEU A 182 7.81 -31.92 -2.24
N THR A 183 7.54 -32.50 -3.40
CA THR A 183 6.81 -31.81 -4.47
C THR A 183 5.45 -31.31 -4.03
N GLY A 184 4.77 -32.06 -3.15
CA GLY A 184 3.38 -31.83 -2.79
C GLY A 184 2.41 -32.00 -3.97
N TRP A 185 2.82 -32.72 -5.03
CA TRP A 185 1.97 -33.00 -6.21
C TRP A 185 0.95 -34.11 -5.92
N LYS A 186 1.22 -35.00 -4.95
CA LYS A 186 0.26 -35.98 -4.43
C LYS A 186 -0.42 -35.40 -3.19
N GLY A 187 -1.76 -35.33 -3.21
CA GLY A 187 -2.61 -34.93 -2.08
C GLY A 187 -3.33 -36.07 -1.44
N TRP A 188 -4.19 -35.85 -0.45
CA TRP A 188 -5.01 -36.84 0.23
C TRP A 188 -5.94 -37.58 -0.74
N PHE A 189 -6.45 -36.90 -1.78
CA PHE A 189 -7.36 -37.45 -2.80
C PHE A 189 -6.65 -37.87 -4.09
N GLY A 190 -5.34 -38.19 -4.04
CA GLY A 190 -4.55 -38.59 -5.20
C GLY A 190 -3.73 -37.49 -5.83
N TRP A 191 -3.32 -37.69 -7.10
CA TRP A 191 -2.49 -36.76 -7.84
C TRP A 191 -3.26 -35.51 -8.25
N ARG A 192 -2.62 -34.36 -8.05
CA ARG A 192 -3.20 -33.04 -8.36
C ARG A 192 -3.09 -32.72 -9.86
N PRO A 193 -3.95 -31.87 -10.42
CA PRO A 193 -3.79 -31.36 -11.78
C PRO A 193 -2.46 -30.62 -11.96
N ILE A 194 -1.83 -30.77 -13.12
CA ILE A 194 -0.61 -30.05 -13.48
C ILE A 194 -0.95 -28.56 -13.64
N THR A 195 -0.13 -27.70 -13.02
CA THR A 195 -0.14 -26.25 -13.23
C THR A 195 1.27 -25.73 -13.08
N GLU A 196 1.63 -24.74 -13.87
CA GLU A 196 2.93 -24.07 -13.80
C GLU A 196 3.30 -23.68 -12.36
N ALA A 197 2.37 -23.02 -11.65
CA ALA A 197 2.56 -22.63 -10.26
C ALA A 197 2.76 -23.80 -9.29
N ARG A 198 2.27 -25.01 -9.58
CA ARG A 198 2.53 -26.21 -8.78
C ARG A 198 3.86 -26.84 -9.13
N VAL A 199 4.22 -26.86 -10.40
CA VAL A 199 5.53 -27.30 -10.85
C VAL A 199 6.58 -26.46 -10.12
N GLN A 200 6.56 -25.14 -10.26
CA GLN A 200 7.53 -24.23 -9.65
C GLN A 200 7.59 -24.41 -8.12
N ARG A 201 6.45 -24.38 -7.44
CA ARG A 201 6.42 -24.61 -5.98
C ARG A 201 6.93 -25.99 -5.56
N GLY A 202 6.75 -27.01 -6.40
CA GLY A 202 7.31 -28.33 -6.16
C GLY A 202 8.83 -28.33 -6.23
N LEU A 203 9.38 -27.74 -7.29
CA LEU A 203 10.83 -27.59 -7.49
C LEU A 203 11.47 -26.75 -6.38
N GLU A 204 10.87 -25.62 -6.03
CA GLU A 204 11.31 -24.76 -4.91
C GLU A 204 11.39 -25.50 -3.58
N ARG A 205 10.39 -26.36 -3.28
CA ARG A 205 10.40 -27.16 -2.05
C ARG A 205 11.49 -28.20 -2.06
N ILE A 206 11.73 -28.84 -3.20
CA ILE A 206 12.85 -29.77 -3.35
C ILE A 206 14.16 -29.02 -3.16
N ALA A 207 14.36 -27.93 -3.89
CA ALA A 207 15.59 -27.11 -3.78
C ALA A 207 15.82 -26.66 -2.33
N ARG A 208 14.80 -26.11 -1.67
CA ARG A 208 14.88 -25.71 -0.25
C ARG A 208 15.26 -26.86 0.68
N ALA A 209 14.69 -28.06 0.45
CA ALA A 209 15.01 -29.22 1.26
C ALA A 209 16.45 -29.74 1.06
N TYR A 210 17.05 -29.47 -0.09
CA TYR A 210 18.48 -29.68 -0.32
C TYR A 210 19.31 -28.64 0.40
N GLN A 211 18.94 -27.36 0.29
CA GLN A 211 19.62 -26.24 0.95
C GLN A 211 19.60 -26.36 2.48
N GLU A 212 18.50 -26.80 3.07
CA GLU A 212 18.40 -27.07 4.51
C GLU A 212 19.41 -28.13 5.00
N ARG A 213 19.83 -29.04 4.10
CA ARG A 213 20.88 -30.03 4.34
C ARG A 213 22.26 -29.61 3.84
N ASN A 214 22.42 -28.30 3.58
CA ASN A 214 23.66 -27.66 3.11
C ASN A 214 24.11 -28.08 1.69
N TYR A 215 23.23 -28.60 0.85
CA TYR A 215 23.49 -28.75 -0.58
C TYR A 215 23.15 -27.45 -1.31
N LEU A 216 23.96 -26.40 -1.12
CA LEU A 216 23.71 -25.06 -1.64
C LEU A 216 23.82 -24.97 -3.17
N LEU A 217 24.55 -25.89 -3.79
CA LEU A 217 24.75 -26.00 -5.24
C LEU A 217 23.71 -26.88 -5.93
N ALA A 218 22.71 -27.35 -5.20
CA ALA A 218 21.72 -28.25 -5.77
C ALA A 218 20.91 -27.55 -6.88
N ARG A 219 20.92 -28.12 -8.06
CA ARG A 219 20.10 -27.73 -9.21
C ARG A 219 18.91 -28.65 -9.31
N VAL A 220 17.73 -28.07 -9.38
CA VAL A 220 16.46 -28.80 -9.52
C VAL A 220 15.69 -28.16 -10.65
N GLN A 221 15.48 -28.89 -11.73
CA GLN A 221 14.84 -28.37 -12.94
C GLN A 221 13.69 -29.30 -13.36
N PHE A 222 12.74 -28.73 -14.09
CA PHE A 222 11.66 -29.51 -14.70
C PHE A 222 12.04 -29.85 -16.13
N GLY A 223 12.32 -31.08 -16.41
CA GLY A 223 12.66 -31.60 -17.74
C GLY A 223 11.46 -31.79 -18.68
N GLY A 224 10.26 -31.33 -18.28
CA GLY A 224 9.05 -31.52 -19.06
C GLY A 224 8.26 -32.77 -18.69
N LEU A 225 7.43 -33.21 -19.63
CA LEU A 225 6.70 -34.47 -19.51
C LEU A 225 7.32 -35.49 -20.49
N ASP A 226 7.50 -36.71 -20.06
CA ASP A 226 7.93 -37.81 -20.90
C ASP A 226 6.94 -38.03 -22.06
N PRO A 227 7.38 -37.97 -23.32
CA PRO A 227 6.48 -38.04 -24.47
C PRO A 227 5.66 -39.31 -24.57
N SER A 228 6.15 -40.42 -24.00
CA SER A 228 5.52 -41.74 -24.09
C SER A 228 4.58 -42.01 -22.94
N SER A 229 4.95 -41.61 -21.72
CA SER A 229 4.23 -41.97 -20.47
C SER A 229 3.50 -40.73 -19.85
N GLU A 230 3.66 -39.54 -20.39
CA GLU A 230 3.18 -38.27 -19.81
C GLU A 230 3.61 -38.05 -18.35
N ARG A 231 4.69 -38.73 -17.89
CA ARG A 231 5.20 -38.59 -16.52
C ARG A 231 6.08 -37.34 -16.40
N PRO A 232 5.97 -36.59 -15.29
CA PRO A 232 6.86 -35.45 -15.05
C PRO A 232 8.32 -35.90 -14.92
N ILE A 233 9.23 -35.21 -15.60
CA ILE A 233 10.65 -35.42 -15.47
C ILE A 233 11.20 -34.33 -14.53
N ILE A 234 11.93 -34.75 -13.49
CA ILE A 234 12.63 -33.85 -12.59
C ILE A 234 14.13 -34.16 -12.68
N GLU A 235 14.89 -33.20 -13.13
CA GLU A 235 16.35 -33.29 -13.18
C GLU A 235 16.93 -32.73 -11.88
N ILE A 236 17.71 -33.56 -11.17
CA ILE A 236 18.29 -33.18 -9.88
C ILE A 236 19.78 -33.48 -9.87
N GLU A 237 20.57 -32.45 -9.73
CA GLU A 237 21.98 -32.51 -9.43
C GLU A 237 22.22 -31.95 -8.03
N ALA A 238 22.41 -32.80 -7.04
CA ALA A 238 22.57 -32.36 -5.65
C ALA A 238 23.86 -31.58 -5.41
N GLY A 239 24.89 -31.86 -6.18
CA GLY A 239 26.24 -31.28 -5.97
C GLY A 239 26.88 -31.72 -4.63
N PRO A 240 27.98 -31.09 -4.25
CA PRO A 240 28.64 -31.32 -2.96
C PRO A 240 27.87 -30.70 -1.79
N GLN A 241 28.05 -31.29 -0.63
CA GLN A 241 27.57 -30.69 0.63
C GLN A 241 28.50 -29.57 1.06
N VAL A 242 27.96 -28.36 1.27
CA VAL A 242 28.77 -27.19 1.62
C VAL A 242 28.83 -27.03 3.14
N HIS A 243 30.02 -27.05 3.71
CA HIS A 243 30.26 -26.78 5.12
C HIS A 243 30.93 -25.42 5.28
N ILE A 244 30.29 -24.51 6.04
CA ILE A 244 30.82 -23.16 6.28
C ILE A 244 31.18 -23.04 7.76
N GLU A 245 32.43 -22.75 8.02
CA GLU A 245 33.01 -22.59 9.35
C GLU A 245 33.75 -21.27 9.49
N THR A 246 33.94 -20.84 10.73
CA THR A 246 34.73 -19.64 11.06
C THR A 246 35.86 -20.01 11.98
N SER A 247 37.07 -19.48 11.73
CA SER A 247 38.24 -19.56 12.62
C SER A 247 38.60 -18.17 13.16
N GLY A 248 39.30 -18.13 14.30
CA GLY A 248 39.74 -16.88 14.94
C GLY A 248 38.65 -16.15 15.75
N ALA A 249 37.37 -16.28 15.37
CA ALA A 249 36.26 -15.77 16.15
C ALA A 249 34.99 -16.59 15.95
N LYS A 250 34.16 -16.73 17.01
CA LYS A 250 32.88 -17.39 16.93
C LYS A 250 31.82 -16.40 16.43
N VAL A 251 31.14 -16.73 15.32
CA VAL A 251 29.96 -16.03 14.81
C VAL A 251 28.79 -16.99 14.92
N SER A 252 27.63 -16.51 15.37
CA SER A 252 26.46 -17.36 15.50
C SER A 252 25.97 -17.86 14.13
N ARG A 253 25.42 -19.08 14.07
CA ARG A 253 24.88 -19.65 12.82
C ARG A 253 23.80 -18.77 12.18
N SER A 254 22.96 -18.13 12.99
CA SER A 254 21.95 -17.18 12.49
C SER A 254 22.61 -15.97 11.82
N ARG A 255 23.68 -15.44 12.42
CA ARG A 255 24.39 -14.30 11.84
C ARG A 255 25.15 -14.70 10.58
N LEU A 256 25.80 -15.87 10.56
CA LEU A 256 26.44 -16.37 9.34
C LEU A 256 25.43 -16.46 8.19
N ARG A 257 24.24 -17.08 8.44
CA ARG A 257 23.20 -17.16 7.42
C ARG A 257 22.71 -15.79 6.93
N SER A 258 22.60 -14.80 7.81
CA SER A 258 22.15 -13.45 7.42
C SER A 258 23.24 -12.56 6.82
N SER A 259 24.52 -12.93 6.95
CA SER A 259 25.64 -12.13 6.43
C SER A 259 26.25 -12.71 5.17
N LEU A 260 26.01 -13.99 4.89
CA LEU A 260 26.61 -14.67 3.74
C LEU A 260 25.61 -14.81 2.60
N PRO A 261 25.82 -14.10 1.47
CA PRO A 261 24.90 -14.12 0.33
C PRO A 261 24.71 -15.52 -0.29
N VAL A 262 25.65 -16.43 -0.10
CA VAL A 262 25.55 -17.82 -0.58
C VAL A 262 24.30 -18.57 -0.07
N PHE A 263 23.74 -18.17 1.08
CA PHE A 263 22.50 -18.74 1.60
C PHE A 263 21.25 -18.12 0.98
N GLU A 264 21.35 -16.92 0.42
CA GLU A 264 20.27 -16.16 -0.20
C GLU A 264 20.22 -16.46 -1.70
N GLU A 265 21.37 -16.42 -2.37
CA GLU A 265 21.52 -16.68 -3.80
C GLU A 265 21.55 -18.17 -4.15
N HIS A 266 21.65 -19.03 -3.14
CA HIS A 266 21.68 -20.49 -3.29
C HIS A 266 22.72 -20.99 -4.29
N THR A 267 23.84 -20.29 -4.39
CA THR A 267 24.99 -20.67 -5.21
C THR A 267 26.29 -20.32 -4.48
N VAL A 268 27.38 -20.95 -4.89
CA VAL A 268 28.72 -20.69 -4.34
C VAL A 268 29.62 -20.21 -5.45
N SER A 269 29.95 -18.93 -5.41
CA SER A 269 30.97 -18.32 -6.26
C SER A 269 32.03 -17.60 -5.41
N ARG A 270 33.20 -17.38 -5.96
CA ARG A 270 34.26 -16.65 -5.27
C ARG A 270 33.84 -15.21 -4.92
N ASP A 271 33.02 -14.59 -5.78
CA ASP A 271 32.55 -13.23 -5.58
C ASP A 271 31.56 -13.14 -4.42
N LEU A 272 30.61 -14.10 -4.30
CA LEU A 272 29.66 -14.18 -3.19
C LEU A 272 30.35 -14.48 -1.86
N LEU A 273 31.41 -15.30 -1.88
CA LEU A 273 32.21 -15.55 -0.69
C LEU A 273 33.01 -14.30 -0.27
N ALA A 274 33.56 -13.56 -1.23
CA ALA A 274 34.27 -12.29 -0.97
C ALA A 274 33.26 -11.24 -0.44
N GLU A 275 32.04 -11.20 -0.96
CA GLU A 275 30.98 -10.34 -0.42
C GLU A 275 30.60 -10.75 1.00
N GLY A 276 30.45 -12.04 1.26
CA GLY A 276 30.24 -12.58 2.61
C GLY A 276 31.34 -12.19 3.59
N ALA A 277 32.62 -12.21 3.15
CA ALA A 277 33.73 -11.74 3.96
C ALA A 277 33.64 -10.24 4.27
N ARG A 278 33.25 -9.41 3.29
CA ARG A 278 32.99 -7.97 3.49
C ARG A 278 31.84 -7.73 4.48
N ASN A 279 30.74 -8.45 4.34
CA ASN A 279 29.57 -8.34 5.22
C ASN A 279 29.89 -8.74 6.67
N LEU A 280 30.70 -9.80 6.86
CA LEU A 280 31.19 -10.21 8.18
C LEU A 280 32.16 -9.18 8.76
N THR A 281 33.01 -8.59 7.96
CA THR A 281 33.94 -7.50 8.36
C THR A 281 33.12 -6.30 8.82
N GLU A 282 32.13 -5.84 8.03
CA GLU A 282 31.23 -4.73 8.40
C GLU A 282 30.50 -5.03 9.70
N TYR A 283 29.93 -6.22 9.84
CA TYR A 283 29.27 -6.63 11.08
C TYR A 283 30.19 -6.51 12.30
N LEU A 284 31.44 -7.01 12.20
CA LEU A 284 32.41 -6.92 13.29
C LEU A 284 32.80 -5.47 13.59
N GLN A 285 32.98 -4.65 12.57
CA GLN A 285 33.27 -3.22 12.73
C GLN A 285 32.14 -2.49 13.44
N THR A 286 30.88 -2.77 13.13
CA THR A 286 29.72 -2.20 13.86
C THR A 286 29.64 -2.66 15.31
N GLN A 287 30.29 -3.77 15.69
CA GLN A 287 30.43 -4.23 17.07
C GLN A 287 31.63 -3.60 17.82
N GLY A 288 32.36 -2.71 17.15
CA GLY A 288 33.52 -1.99 17.71
C GLY A 288 34.89 -2.64 17.36
N PHE A 289 34.95 -3.68 16.55
CA PHE A 289 36.19 -4.26 16.09
C PHE A 289 36.63 -3.61 14.76
N PHE A 290 37.05 -2.35 14.83
CA PHE A 290 37.29 -1.52 13.64
C PHE A 290 38.39 -2.03 12.71
N GLU A 291 39.35 -2.75 13.21
CA GLU A 291 40.44 -3.37 12.46
C GLU A 291 40.10 -4.80 11.99
N ALA A 292 38.86 -5.24 12.17
CA ALA A 292 38.52 -6.60 11.77
C ALA A 292 38.79 -6.85 10.29
N LYS A 293 39.41 -8.00 10.02
CA LYS A 293 39.68 -8.53 8.68
C LYS A 293 39.09 -9.93 8.58
N VAL A 294 38.45 -10.23 7.48
CA VAL A 294 37.87 -11.54 7.20
C VAL A 294 38.31 -11.96 5.81
N ASP A 295 38.98 -13.08 5.74
CA ASP A 295 39.37 -13.76 4.51
C ASP A 295 38.67 -15.12 4.44
N PHE A 296 38.66 -15.75 3.27
CA PHE A 296 38.06 -17.05 3.10
C PHE A 296 38.90 -17.99 2.28
N GLU A 297 38.79 -19.28 2.57
CA GLU A 297 39.44 -20.36 1.85
C GLU A 297 38.37 -21.41 1.47
N MET A 298 38.45 -21.91 0.23
CA MET A 298 37.64 -23.02 -0.26
C MET A 298 38.50 -24.27 -0.40
N LYS A 299 38.07 -25.37 0.23
CA LYS A 299 38.76 -26.67 0.17
C LYS A 299 37.76 -27.75 -0.30
N PRO A 300 37.80 -28.16 -1.57
CA PRO A 300 37.05 -29.32 -2.01
C PRO A 300 37.64 -30.59 -1.38
N GLN A 301 36.80 -31.37 -0.72
CA GLN A 301 37.14 -32.70 -0.19
C GLN A 301 36.47 -33.79 -1.05
N GLY A 302 37.12 -34.12 -2.16
CA GLY A 302 36.55 -34.99 -3.18
C GLY A 302 35.33 -34.35 -3.86
N GLU A 303 34.51 -35.19 -4.50
CA GLU A 303 33.28 -34.70 -5.20
C GLU A 303 32.05 -34.49 -4.30
N GLN A 304 32.11 -34.88 -3.03
CA GLN A 304 30.95 -34.94 -2.17
C GLN A 304 30.86 -33.81 -1.14
N ARG A 305 31.98 -33.11 -0.87
CA ARG A 305 32.04 -32.09 0.18
C ARG A 305 32.89 -30.90 -0.25
N LEU A 306 32.39 -29.71 0.06
CA LEU A 306 33.05 -28.43 -0.12
C LEU A 306 33.13 -27.70 1.24
N ASP A 307 34.32 -27.59 1.79
CA ASP A 307 34.56 -26.83 3.02
C ASP A 307 34.93 -25.39 2.70
N ILE A 308 34.26 -24.46 3.31
CA ILE A 308 34.49 -23.01 3.22
C ILE A 308 34.84 -22.53 4.62
N LEU A 309 36.03 -22.03 4.79
CA LEU A 309 36.55 -21.55 6.06
C LEU A 309 36.76 -20.04 5.98
N TYR A 310 36.04 -19.29 6.82
CA TYR A 310 36.25 -17.85 7.00
C TYR A 310 37.24 -17.60 8.14
N HIS A 311 38.38 -17.02 7.83
CA HIS A 311 39.41 -16.63 8.79
C HIS A 311 39.15 -15.22 9.31
N ILE A 312 38.80 -15.11 10.58
CA ILE A 312 38.40 -13.86 11.22
C ILE A 312 39.51 -13.37 12.15
N GLN A 313 40.10 -12.24 11.81
CA GLN A 313 41.01 -11.49 12.66
C GLN A 313 40.27 -10.29 13.21
N ARG A 314 39.77 -10.35 14.47
CA ARG A 314 38.94 -9.29 15.06
C ARG A 314 39.70 -8.01 15.39
N GLY A 315 40.96 -8.12 15.78
CA GLY A 315 41.66 -6.98 16.37
C GLY A 315 41.12 -6.56 17.76
N PRO A 316 41.66 -5.49 18.31
CA PRO A 316 41.15 -4.90 19.56
C PRO A 316 39.77 -4.28 19.39
N ARG A 317 39.10 -4.07 20.50
CA ARG A 317 37.76 -3.45 20.51
C ARG A 317 37.87 -1.96 20.77
N TYR A 318 37.38 -1.15 19.85
CA TYR A 318 37.43 0.30 19.89
C TYR A 318 36.05 0.93 20.16
N ARG A 319 36.06 2.21 20.52
CA ARG A 319 34.87 3.07 20.70
C ARG A 319 35.06 4.34 19.87
N LEU A 320 34.15 4.67 19.00
CA LEU A 320 34.17 5.94 18.30
C LEU A 320 33.78 7.06 19.28
N THR A 321 34.74 7.83 19.73
CA THR A 321 34.57 8.88 20.75
C THR A 321 34.33 10.24 20.14
N ASP A 322 34.98 10.54 19.01
CA ASP A 322 34.86 11.84 18.37
C ASP A 322 34.76 11.73 16.85
N LEU A 323 34.07 12.70 16.28
CA LEU A 323 33.87 12.89 14.84
C LEU A 323 34.08 14.38 14.52
N VAL A 324 35.22 14.68 13.91
CA VAL A 324 35.64 16.05 13.63
C VAL A 324 35.58 16.27 12.12
N ILE A 325 34.83 17.30 11.70
CA ILE A 325 34.76 17.74 10.30
C ILE A 325 35.47 19.10 10.21
N ARG A 326 36.35 19.25 9.24
CA ARG A 326 37.13 20.47 9.01
C ARG A 326 37.06 20.89 7.54
N GLY A 327 37.31 22.17 7.28
CA GLY A 327 37.33 22.71 5.92
C GLY A 327 35.98 23.09 5.36
N ASN A 328 34.89 22.75 6.03
CA ASN A 328 33.51 23.10 5.68
C ASN A 328 33.27 24.57 5.96
N LYS A 329 33.22 25.39 4.92
CA LYS A 329 32.92 26.86 4.99
C LYS A 329 31.49 27.13 4.58
N TYR A 330 30.98 26.43 3.58
CA TYR A 330 29.65 26.63 3.00
C TYR A 330 28.55 25.97 3.80
N PHE A 331 28.70 24.71 4.21
CA PHE A 331 27.73 24.00 5.04
C PHE A 331 28.11 24.03 6.51
N ASP A 332 27.14 24.18 7.39
CA ASP A 332 27.33 24.01 8.83
C ASP A 332 27.48 22.53 9.22
N LEU A 333 28.06 22.30 10.40
CA LEU A 333 28.31 20.96 10.94
C LEU A 333 27.01 20.17 11.15
N ALA A 334 25.88 20.83 11.45
CA ALA A 334 24.62 20.17 11.68
C ALA A 334 24.08 19.55 10.39
N THR A 335 24.10 20.29 9.29
CA THR A 335 23.71 19.83 7.95
C THR A 335 24.52 18.65 7.48
N LEU A 336 25.86 18.68 7.67
CA LEU A 336 26.72 17.56 7.29
C LEU A 336 26.43 16.32 8.13
N ARG A 337 26.27 16.49 9.44
CA ARG A 337 25.98 15.37 10.36
C ARG A 337 24.65 14.69 10.11
N GLU A 338 23.62 15.42 9.65
CA GLU A 338 22.33 14.81 9.27
C GLU A 338 22.45 13.81 8.12
N ARG A 339 23.45 13.96 7.25
CA ARG A 339 23.71 13.10 6.11
C ARG A 339 24.58 11.88 6.44
N MET A 340 25.15 11.83 7.65
CA MET A 340 26.12 10.82 8.04
C MET A 340 25.46 9.67 8.79
N LEU A 341 25.95 8.47 8.53
CA LEU A 341 25.56 7.23 9.18
C LEU A 341 26.50 6.87 10.34
N ILE A 342 27.79 7.26 10.27
CA ILE A 342 28.70 7.10 11.39
C ILE A 342 28.32 8.07 12.52
N ALA A 343 28.42 7.60 13.77
CA ALA A 343 28.06 8.40 14.93
C ALA A 343 28.96 8.07 16.13
N PRO A 344 29.41 9.10 16.90
CA PRO A 344 30.13 8.89 18.14
C PRO A 344 29.29 8.14 19.18
N ARG A 345 29.97 7.60 20.20
CA ARG A 345 29.33 6.90 21.32
C ARG A 345 28.26 7.76 22.00
N SER A 346 27.20 7.11 22.41
CA SER A 346 26.11 7.73 23.18
C SER A 346 25.58 6.76 24.24
N LEU A 347 24.65 7.21 25.09
CA LEU A 347 24.00 6.36 26.08
C LEU A 347 23.37 5.09 25.49
N HIS A 348 22.90 5.16 24.27
CA HIS A 348 22.25 4.05 23.54
C HIS A 348 23.20 3.27 22.66
N MET A 349 24.32 3.87 22.24
CA MET A 349 25.36 3.26 21.40
C MET A 349 26.72 3.35 22.08
N ARG A 350 27.00 2.41 22.97
CA ARG A 350 28.21 2.44 23.83
C ARG A 350 29.53 2.45 23.05
N GLN A 351 29.56 1.86 21.85
CA GLN A 351 30.75 1.80 20.99
C GLN A 351 30.76 2.88 19.90
N GLY A 352 29.67 3.62 19.74
CA GLY A 352 29.40 4.41 18.55
C GLY A 352 28.97 3.53 17.38
N ARG A 353 28.83 4.13 16.21
CA ARG A 353 28.52 3.45 14.94
C ARG A 353 29.62 3.74 13.94
N PHE A 354 30.39 2.73 13.58
CA PHE A 354 31.49 2.86 12.62
C PHE A 354 31.67 1.56 11.82
N SER A 355 31.84 1.69 10.53
CA SER A 355 32.49 0.72 9.65
C SER A 355 33.16 1.45 8.50
N ALA A 356 34.15 0.84 7.87
CA ALA A 356 34.83 1.43 6.73
C ALA A 356 33.87 1.69 5.56
N LEU A 357 32.86 0.82 5.36
CA LEU A 357 31.83 0.99 4.35
C LEU A 357 30.91 2.16 4.66
N LEU A 358 30.48 2.32 5.92
CA LEU A 358 29.66 3.45 6.34
C LEU A 358 30.42 4.77 6.19
N LEU A 359 31.71 4.80 6.59
CA LEU A 359 32.54 5.98 6.40
C LEU A 359 32.66 6.35 4.92
N LYS A 360 32.94 5.38 4.04
CA LYS A 360 32.99 5.61 2.59
C LYS A 360 31.69 6.21 2.06
N ARG A 361 30.54 5.65 2.44
CA ARG A 361 29.22 6.17 2.05
C ARG A 361 28.96 7.58 2.56
N ASP A 362 29.41 7.89 3.78
CA ASP A 362 29.28 9.23 4.36
C ASP A 362 30.14 10.24 3.61
N LEU A 363 31.38 9.89 3.23
CA LEU A 363 32.24 10.76 2.41
C LEU A 363 31.60 11.02 1.04
N GLU A 364 31.13 9.98 0.36
CA GLU A 364 30.41 10.08 -0.92
C GLU A 364 29.13 10.94 -0.80
N ALA A 365 28.38 10.80 0.30
CA ALA A 365 27.18 11.61 0.55
C ALA A 365 27.51 13.09 0.78
N ILE A 366 28.58 13.40 1.49
CA ILE A 366 29.05 14.77 1.68
C ILE A 366 29.54 15.34 0.34
N GLU A 367 30.36 14.62 -0.43
CA GLU A 367 30.80 15.07 -1.76
C GLU A 367 29.61 15.35 -2.68
N GLN A 368 28.61 14.46 -2.70
CA GLN A 368 27.42 14.64 -3.51
C GLN A 368 26.59 15.86 -3.06
N LEU A 369 26.55 16.14 -1.75
CA LEU A 369 25.92 17.35 -1.24
C LEU A 369 26.61 18.61 -1.74
N TYR A 370 27.95 18.64 -1.71
CA TYR A 370 28.73 19.77 -2.25
C TYR A 370 28.56 19.91 -3.76
N ARG A 371 28.65 18.80 -4.51
CA ARG A 371 28.46 18.80 -5.98
C ARG A 371 27.06 19.29 -6.37
N SER A 372 26.02 18.92 -5.61
CA SER A 372 24.67 19.40 -5.86
C SER A 372 24.48 20.91 -5.58
N ASN A 373 25.48 21.53 -4.95
CA ASN A 373 25.49 22.96 -4.66
C ASN A 373 26.61 23.73 -5.41
N GLY A 374 27.06 23.18 -6.52
CA GLY A 374 28.00 23.86 -7.44
C GLY A 374 29.49 23.60 -7.18
N PHE A 375 29.85 22.89 -6.15
CA PHE A 375 31.25 22.60 -5.83
C PHE A 375 31.69 21.31 -6.55
N ARG A 376 31.95 21.39 -7.84
CA ARG A 376 32.23 20.23 -8.70
C ARG A 376 33.51 19.50 -8.33
N GLU A 377 34.51 20.24 -7.88
CA GLU A 377 35.83 19.73 -7.52
C GLU A 377 35.95 19.36 -6.05
N ALA A 378 34.85 19.41 -5.31
CA ALA A 378 34.83 19.08 -3.89
C ALA A 378 35.40 17.67 -3.66
N LYS A 379 36.34 17.58 -2.75
CA LYS A 379 36.99 16.33 -2.30
C LYS A 379 36.82 16.20 -0.81
N VAL A 380 36.40 15.02 -0.37
CA VAL A 380 36.23 14.72 1.03
C VAL A 380 37.12 13.53 1.38
N THR A 381 38.07 13.76 2.27
CA THR A 381 38.99 12.75 2.73
C THR A 381 38.81 12.43 4.21
N SER A 382 39.25 11.29 4.66
CA SER A 382 39.15 10.94 6.06
C SER A 382 40.42 10.32 6.61
N ARG A 383 40.64 10.58 7.89
CA ARG A 383 41.71 9.94 8.68
C ARG A 383 41.06 9.37 9.96
N VAL A 384 41.40 8.13 10.25
CA VAL A 384 41.01 7.43 11.47
C VAL A 384 42.19 7.37 12.40
N GLU A 385 42.04 7.86 13.62
CA GLU A 385 43.08 7.91 14.64
C GLU A 385 42.73 6.98 15.78
N THR A 386 43.47 5.95 16.02
CA THR A 386 43.33 5.01 17.12
C THR A 386 44.06 5.51 18.36
N ASP A 387 43.62 5.05 19.54
CA ASP A 387 44.14 5.47 20.86
C ASP A 387 44.12 7.00 21.06
N TYR A 388 43.01 7.60 20.61
CA TYR A 388 42.82 9.04 20.56
C TYR A 388 43.00 9.69 21.94
N GLN A 389 43.84 10.77 21.99
CA GLN A 389 44.22 11.47 23.21
C GLN A 389 44.96 10.57 24.23
N GLY A 390 45.67 9.54 23.75
CA GLY A 390 46.43 8.61 24.60
C GLY A 390 45.51 7.63 25.37
N ARG A 391 44.24 7.53 25.04
CA ARG A 391 43.30 6.60 25.67
C ARG A 391 43.17 5.33 24.84
N GLN A 392 43.70 4.24 25.36
CA GLN A 392 43.64 2.95 24.70
C GLN A 392 42.17 2.55 24.37
N GLY A 393 41.93 2.19 23.12
CA GLY A 393 40.61 1.76 22.62
C GLY A 393 39.64 2.88 22.26
N ASP A 394 40.05 4.15 22.37
CA ASP A 394 39.21 5.27 21.86
C ASP A 394 39.67 5.63 20.44
N VAL A 395 38.73 5.89 19.53
CA VAL A 395 38.94 6.26 18.13
C VAL A 395 38.26 7.58 17.81
N ALA A 396 38.97 8.40 17.05
CA ALA A 396 38.40 9.58 16.43
C ALA A 396 38.46 9.49 14.90
N VAL A 397 37.43 9.98 14.23
CA VAL A 397 37.39 10.13 12.78
C VAL A 397 37.49 11.61 12.45
N PHE A 398 38.51 11.96 11.65
CA PHE A 398 38.64 13.30 11.08
C PHE A 398 38.24 13.25 9.62
N ILE A 399 37.39 14.17 9.23
CA ILE A 399 36.93 14.35 7.85
C ILE A 399 37.39 15.73 7.42
N ASP A 400 38.26 15.76 6.40
CA ASP A 400 38.77 17.00 5.83
C ASP A 400 38.05 17.26 4.49
N VAL A 401 37.38 18.38 4.40
CA VAL A 401 36.62 18.83 3.22
C VAL A 401 37.42 19.89 2.50
N ASP A 402 37.75 19.62 1.27
CA ASP A 402 38.24 20.63 0.32
C ASP A 402 37.09 20.96 -0.62
N GLU A 403 36.44 22.10 -0.39
CA GLU A 403 35.24 22.50 -1.13
C GLU A 403 35.55 22.82 -2.59
N GLY A 404 36.76 23.31 -2.87
CA GLY A 404 37.11 23.86 -4.17
C GLY A 404 36.28 25.14 -4.51
N PRO A 405 36.38 25.66 -5.74
CA PRO A 405 35.58 26.79 -6.19
C PRO A 405 34.13 26.41 -6.47
N GLN A 406 33.19 27.27 -6.07
CA GLN A 406 31.78 27.13 -6.44
C GLN A 406 31.57 27.54 -7.89
N THR A 407 30.95 26.68 -8.68
CA THR A 407 30.53 26.99 -10.05
C THR A 407 29.10 27.54 -10.05
N ILE A 408 28.90 28.71 -10.61
CA ILE A 408 27.60 29.41 -10.70
C ILE A 408 27.20 29.50 -12.17
N ILE A 409 25.90 29.41 -12.44
CA ILE A 409 25.33 29.59 -13.77
C ILE A 409 25.34 31.10 -14.11
N ALA A 410 26.02 31.50 -15.17
CA ALA A 410 26.05 32.86 -15.66
C ALA A 410 24.82 33.17 -16.52
N ASP A 411 24.51 32.27 -17.46
CA ASP A 411 23.35 32.37 -18.34
C ASP A 411 22.81 30.97 -18.67
N ASN A 412 21.53 30.90 -19.05
CA ASN A 412 20.87 29.71 -19.52
C ASN A 412 20.11 29.99 -20.82
N GLN A 413 20.62 29.43 -21.92
CA GLN A 413 20.05 29.58 -23.25
C GLN A 413 19.19 28.38 -23.62
N ILE A 414 17.97 28.64 -24.08
CA ILE A 414 17.03 27.60 -24.55
C ILE A 414 16.89 27.76 -26.06
N GLU A 415 17.25 26.70 -26.79
CA GLU A 415 17.18 26.62 -28.26
C GLU A 415 16.15 25.58 -28.70
N GLY A 416 15.55 25.78 -29.87
CA GLY A 416 14.59 24.87 -30.47
C GLY A 416 13.17 24.93 -29.92
N ALA A 417 12.95 25.70 -28.85
CA ALA A 417 11.61 25.95 -28.32
C ALA A 417 10.90 27.07 -29.08
N SER A 418 9.61 26.88 -29.35
CA SER A 418 8.75 27.92 -29.94
C SER A 418 8.64 29.14 -29.01
N PRO A 419 8.57 30.38 -29.56
CA PRO A 419 8.55 31.60 -28.75
C PRO A 419 7.46 31.64 -27.68
N GLU A 420 6.31 31.03 -27.97
CA GLU A 420 5.16 30.93 -27.04
C GLU A 420 5.46 30.14 -25.76
N HIS A 421 6.44 29.24 -25.79
CA HIS A 421 6.80 28.38 -24.67
C HIS A 421 7.94 28.92 -23.81
N LEU A 422 8.79 29.83 -24.37
CA LEU A 422 10.02 30.27 -23.71
C LEU A 422 9.82 30.91 -22.33
N SER A 423 8.79 31.77 -22.19
CA SER A 423 8.51 32.42 -20.90
C SER A 423 8.11 31.40 -19.82
N ALA A 424 7.26 30.43 -20.17
CA ALA A 424 6.82 29.37 -19.25
C ALA A 424 7.97 28.44 -18.91
N LEU A 425 8.80 28.06 -19.88
CA LEU A 425 9.97 27.19 -19.66
C LEU A 425 10.95 27.87 -18.67
N LYS A 426 11.30 29.12 -18.89
CA LYS A 426 12.19 29.85 -17.97
C LYS A 426 11.67 29.90 -16.55
N SER A 427 10.34 29.93 -16.34
CA SER A 427 9.74 30.01 -15.00
C SER A 427 9.80 28.71 -14.21
N ILE A 428 9.98 27.54 -14.86
CA ILE A 428 10.02 26.22 -14.24
C ILE A 428 11.44 25.70 -13.99
N LEU A 429 12.47 26.44 -14.50
CA LEU A 429 13.87 26.02 -14.36
C LEU A 429 14.38 26.27 -12.94
N GLN A 430 15.11 25.30 -12.42
CA GLN A 430 15.91 25.40 -11.21
C GLN A 430 17.33 25.91 -11.51
N SER A 431 17.84 25.60 -12.71
CA SER A 431 19.18 25.97 -13.19
C SER A 431 19.13 27.36 -13.89
N GLY A 432 18.69 28.40 -13.17
CA GLY A 432 18.66 29.78 -13.66
C GLY A 432 19.96 30.54 -13.40
N PRO A 433 20.15 31.75 -14.03
CA PRO A 433 21.29 32.58 -13.78
C PRO A 433 21.45 32.94 -12.29
N GLY A 434 22.70 32.91 -11.79
CA GLY A 434 23.02 33.14 -10.37
C GLY A 434 22.84 31.93 -9.45
N GLN A 435 22.28 30.81 -9.92
CA GLN A 435 22.14 29.58 -9.14
C GLN A 435 23.40 28.71 -9.23
N PRO A 436 23.69 27.88 -8.20
CA PRO A 436 24.77 26.93 -8.26
C PRO A 436 24.54 25.92 -9.39
N PHE A 437 25.60 25.60 -10.14
CA PHE A 437 25.55 24.58 -11.18
C PHE A 437 25.48 23.18 -10.57
N SER A 438 24.45 22.45 -10.91
CA SER A 438 24.25 21.07 -10.46
C SER A 438 23.64 20.22 -11.57
N GLU A 439 24.29 19.10 -11.91
CA GLU A 439 23.74 18.14 -12.88
C GLU A 439 22.39 17.55 -12.40
N ALA A 440 22.19 17.42 -11.09
CA ALA A 440 20.93 16.99 -10.52
C ALA A 440 19.79 18.01 -10.79
N ASN A 441 20.10 19.33 -10.72
CA ASN A 441 19.13 20.39 -11.05
C ASN A 441 18.84 20.39 -12.55
N VAL A 442 19.85 20.18 -13.40
CA VAL A 442 19.65 20.07 -14.85
C VAL A 442 18.80 18.83 -15.20
N ALA A 443 19.00 17.71 -14.50
CA ALA A 443 18.14 16.54 -14.68
C ALA A 443 16.69 16.80 -14.24
N ALA A 444 16.48 17.53 -13.14
CA ALA A 444 15.17 17.97 -12.71
C ALA A 444 14.52 18.94 -13.70
N ASP A 445 15.30 19.87 -14.26
CA ASP A 445 14.84 20.79 -15.29
C ASP A 445 14.43 20.03 -16.57
N ARG A 446 15.20 19.03 -16.99
CA ARG A 446 14.81 18.12 -18.09
C ARG A 446 13.43 17.51 -17.83
N ASP A 447 13.26 16.93 -16.64
CA ASP A 447 12.00 16.27 -16.31
C ASP A 447 10.82 17.26 -16.26
N ASN A 448 11.05 18.49 -15.75
CA ASN A 448 10.06 19.55 -15.75
C ASN A 448 9.70 20.02 -17.18
N ILE A 449 10.71 20.19 -18.05
CA ILE A 449 10.53 20.60 -19.44
C ILE A 449 9.77 19.51 -20.21
N LEU A 450 10.17 18.26 -20.10
CA LEU A 450 9.49 17.15 -20.75
C LEU A 450 8.03 17.03 -20.26
N ALA A 451 7.80 17.14 -18.95
CA ALA A 451 6.44 17.13 -18.40
C ALA A 451 5.61 18.34 -18.90
N TYR A 452 6.21 19.52 -19.05
CA TYR A 452 5.54 20.69 -19.62
C TYR A 452 5.04 20.42 -21.04
N TYR A 453 5.88 19.85 -21.89
CA TYR A 453 5.54 19.54 -23.28
C TYR A 453 4.58 18.34 -23.39
N PHE A 454 4.79 17.26 -22.64
CA PHE A 454 3.91 16.09 -22.61
C PHE A 454 2.48 16.44 -22.19
N ASN A 455 2.33 17.42 -21.31
CA ASN A 455 1.01 17.91 -20.90
C ASN A 455 0.35 18.85 -21.92
N ARG A 456 1.06 19.22 -22.98
CA ARG A 456 0.55 20.10 -24.07
C ARG A 456 0.43 19.42 -25.42
N GLY A 457 0.59 18.11 -25.44
CA GLY A 457 0.40 17.28 -26.63
C GLY A 457 1.66 17.02 -27.43
N TYR A 458 2.84 17.16 -26.85
CA TYR A 458 4.12 16.89 -27.49
C TYR A 458 4.81 15.66 -26.85
N PRO A 459 4.33 14.42 -27.09
CA PRO A 459 4.86 13.23 -26.42
C PRO A 459 6.24 12.78 -26.90
N SER A 460 6.69 13.27 -28.08
CA SER A 460 7.99 12.95 -28.68
C SER A 460 9.05 14.03 -28.44
N THR A 461 8.80 14.98 -27.53
CA THR A 461 9.79 16.00 -27.18
C THR A 461 11.06 15.36 -26.63
N SER A 462 12.20 15.77 -27.19
CA SER A 462 13.52 15.41 -26.68
C SER A 462 14.24 16.63 -26.10
N PHE A 463 15.14 16.37 -25.17
CA PHE A 463 15.92 17.38 -24.46
C PHE A 463 17.36 16.92 -24.35
N ASP A 464 18.26 17.79 -24.85
CA ASP A 464 19.70 17.67 -24.70
C ASP A 464 20.27 18.91 -24.04
N TRP A 465 21.41 18.81 -23.41
CA TRP A 465 22.06 19.93 -22.74
C TRP A 465 23.57 19.90 -22.84
N SER A 466 24.18 21.08 -22.78
CA SER A 466 25.62 21.26 -22.71
C SER A 466 25.92 22.52 -21.89
N TYR A 467 27.19 22.64 -21.46
CA TYR A 467 27.65 23.83 -20.79
C TYR A 467 29.00 24.28 -21.35
N GLN A 468 29.29 25.57 -21.24
CA GLN A 468 30.55 26.18 -21.61
C GLN A 468 31.06 27.03 -20.44
N GLN A 469 32.35 26.96 -20.16
CA GLN A 469 32.97 27.89 -19.21
C GLN A 469 33.01 29.31 -19.79
N THR A 470 32.77 30.29 -18.95
CA THR A 470 32.93 31.69 -19.32
C THR A 470 34.35 32.17 -19.06
N ASP A 471 34.71 33.36 -19.54
CA ASP A 471 36.02 34.00 -19.25
C ASP A 471 36.17 34.32 -17.75
N GLU A 472 35.08 34.42 -16.99
CA GLU A 472 35.08 34.58 -15.54
C GLU A 472 35.23 33.24 -14.84
N PRO A 473 36.27 33.07 -13.98
CA PRO A 473 36.47 31.81 -13.27
C PRO A 473 35.25 31.44 -12.36
N GLY A 474 34.84 30.18 -12.39
CA GLY A 474 33.74 29.67 -11.57
C GLY A 474 32.35 29.99 -12.15
N ARG A 475 32.25 30.42 -13.41
CA ARG A 475 30.97 30.64 -14.09
C ARG A 475 30.82 29.79 -15.35
N VAL A 476 29.62 29.29 -15.59
CA VAL A 476 29.26 28.50 -16.77
C VAL A 476 27.99 29.01 -17.43
N ASN A 477 27.96 28.97 -18.75
CA ASN A 477 26.74 29.16 -19.52
C ASN A 477 26.12 27.78 -19.84
N LEU A 478 24.85 27.62 -19.53
CA LEU A 478 24.07 26.44 -19.88
C LEU A 478 23.41 26.66 -21.26
N ARG A 479 23.34 25.56 -22.03
CA ARG A 479 22.63 25.53 -23.28
C ARG A 479 21.70 24.31 -23.26
N PHE A 480 20.39 24.55 -23.34
CA PHE A 480 19.35 23.53 -23.44
C PHE A 480 18.85 23.49 -24.89
N VAL A 481 18.86 22.31 -25.48
CA VAL A 481 18.39 22.08 -26.86
C VAL A 481 17.14 21.23 -26.78
N ILE A 482 16.02 21.78 -27.25
CA ILE A 482 14.72 21.13 -27.22
C ILE A 482 14.29 20.84 -28.64
N ASN A 483 13.87 19.62 -28.91
CA ASN A 483 13.14 19.26 -30.12
C ASN A 483 11.70 18.94 -29.71
N GLU A 484 10.76 19.84 -30.04
CA GLU A 484 9.36 19.76 -29.59
C GLU A 484 8.64 18.56 -30.20
N GLY A 485 9.00 18.18 -31.44
CA GLY A 485 8.26 17.15 -32.18
C GLY A 485 6.84 17.59 -32.58
N PRO A 486 6.04 16.70 -33.15
CA PRO A 486 4.66 17.00 -33.59
C PRO A 486 3.71 17.09 -32.37
N ARG A 487 2.80 18.05 -32.47
CA ARG A 487 1.71 18.18 -31.46
C ARG A 487 0.58 17.22 -31.80
N LEU A 488 0.22 16.37 -30.85
CA LEU A 488 -0.83 15.34 -30.97
C LEU A 488 -2.09 15.75 -30.19
N PHE A 489 -3.25 15.41 -30.78
CA PHE A 489 -4.58 15.68 -30.24
C PHE A 489 -5.37 14.40 -30.04
N VAL A 490 -6.30 14.42 -29.10
CA VAL A 490 -7.22 13.32 -28.88
C VAL A 490 -8.28 13.30 -29.98
N ARG A 491 -8.35 12.23 -30.75
CA ARG A 491 -9.46 12.01 -31.70
C ARG A 491 -10.69 11.50 -30.94
N GLU A 492 -10.50 10.44 -30.17
CA GLU A 492 -11.53 9.82 -29.35
C GLU A 492 -10.87 8.90 -28.32
N VAL A 493 -11.56 8.67 -27.18
CA VAL A 493 -11.13 7.69 -26.18
C VAL A 493 -12.00 6.45 -26.27
N LEU A 494 -11.38 5.30 -26.54
CA LEU A 494 -12.06 4.02 -26.80
C LEU A 494 -11.88 3.09 -25.57
N PRO A 495 -12.93 2.94 -24.70
CA PRO A 495 -12.85 2.01 -23.58
C PRO A 495 -12.95 0.56 -24.04
N ALA A 496 -12.03 -0.29 -23.60
CA ALA A 496 -11.98 -1.72 -23.87
C ALA A 496 -11.85 -2.55 -22.58
N GLY A 497 -12.30 -3.81 -22.60
CA GLY A 497 -12.16 -4.73 -21.47
C GLY A 497 -13.31 -4.69 -20.44
N LEU A 498 -14.39 -3.95 -20.71
CA LEU A 498 -15.60 -3.95 -19.89
C LEU A 498 -16.39 -5.26 -20.10
N VAL A 499 -16.59 -6.00 -19.02
CA VAL A 499 -17.38 -7.26 -19.02
C VAL A 499 -18.67 -7.09 -18.25
N THR A 500 -18.59 -6.58 -17.03
CA THR A 500 -19.73 -6.39 -16.13
C THR A 500 -20.06 -4.91 -15.92
N THR A 501 -19.02 -4.06 -15.96
CA THR A 501 -19.12 -2.62 -15.69
C THR A 501 -19.89 -1.92 -16.81
N ARG A 502 -20.88 -1.11 -16.43
CA ARG A 502 -21.64 -0.30 -17.39
C ARG A 502 -20.77 0.80 -17.98
N PRO A 503 -20.80 1.04 -19.31
CA PRO A 503 -20.00 2.07 -19.98
C PRO A 503 -20.06 3.47 -19.32
N PRO A 504 -21.24 3.98 -18.84
CA PRO A 504 -21.31 5.28 -18.19
C PRO A 504 -20.49 5.39 -16.87
N VAL A 505 -20.15 4.26 -16.26
CA VAL A 505 -19.27 4.26 -15.06
C VAL A 505 -17.86 4.67 -15.45
N VAL A 506 -17.39 4.28 -16.61
CA VAL A 506 -16.05 4.61 -17.14
C VAL A 506 -16.06 5.98 -17.80
N SER A 507 -16.99 6.24 -18.73
CA SER A 507 -17.01 7.47 -19.53
C SER A 507 -17.06 8.76 -18.69
N LYS A 508 -17.78 8.76 -17.56
CA LYS A 508 -17.85 9.89 -16.62
C LYS A 508 -16.52 10.19 -15.92
N ARG A 509 -15.52 9.29 -16.02
CA ARG A 509 -14.22 9.42 -15.32
C ARG A 509 -13.08 9.73 -16.26
N ILE A 510 -13.33 9.66 -17.55
CA ILE A 510 -12.40 10.10 -18.57
C ILE A 510 -12.30 11.62 -18.52
N THR A 511 -11.07 12.14 -18.41
CA THR A 511 -10.81 13.57 -18.38
C THR A 511 -10.46 14.12 -19.76
N LEU A 512 -9.90 13.27 -20.59
CA LEU A 512 -9.53 13.58 -21.97
C LEU A 512 -10.78 13.90 -22.81
N ARG A 513 -10.68 14.93 -23.65
CA ARG A 513 -11.76 15.34 -24.55
C ARG A 513 -11.31 15.32 -26.01
N PRO A 514 -12.17 14.92 -26.93
CA PRO A 514 -11.87 15.01 -28.37
C PRO A 514 -11.51 16.45 -28.76
N GLY A 515 -10.46 16.58 -29.60
CA GLY A 515 -9.93 17.85 -30.06
C GLY A 515 -8.95 18.56 -29.10
N GLU A 516 -8.82 18.12 -27.86
CA GLU A 516 -7.81 18.65 -26.94
C GLU A 516 -6.44 18.00 -27.13
N PRO A 517 -5.32 18.70 -26.83
CA PRO A 517 -4.00 18.10 -26.85
C PRO A 517 -3.89 16.91 -25.92
N ILE A 518 -3.15 15.87 -26.32
CA ILE A 518 -2.91 14.71 -25.45
C ILE A 518 -2.05 15.14 -24.27
N SER A 519 -2.58 15.01 -23.06
CA SER A 519 -1.91 15.39 -21.82
C SER A 519 -1.60 14.15 -20.99
N GLN A 520 -0.33 13.96 -20.62
CA GLN A 520 0.09 12.86 -19.73
C GLN A 520 -0.58 12.96 -18.35
N ALA A 521 -0.73 14.17 -17.82
CA ALA A 521 -1.41 14.40 -16.55
C ALA A 521 -2.89 13.97 -16.61
N GLU A 522 -3.56 14.21 -17.71
CA GLU A 522 -4.95 13.80 -17.93
C GLU A 522 -5.10 12.28 -18.13
N LEU A 523 -4.15 11.64 -18.81
CA LEU A 523 -4.09 10.18 -18.91
C LEU A 523 -3.95 9.55 -17.51
N LEU A 524 -2.98 10.01 -16.73
CA LEU A 524 -2.76 9.54 -15.35
C LEU A 524 -3.95 9.85 -14.42
N GLU A 525 -4.56 11.02 -14.57
CA GLU A 525 -5.76 11.39 -13.79
C GLU A 525 -6.94 10.48 -14.14
N THR A 526 -7.14 10.14 -15.42
CA THR A 526 -8.15 9.17 -15.86
C THR A 526 -7.90 7.80 -15.24
N GLN A 527 -6.67 7.30 -15.30
CA GLN A 527 -6.29 6.03 -14.67
C GLN A 527 -6.56 6.07 -13.15
N ARG A 528 -6.13 7.13 -12.47
CA ARG A 528 -6.33 7.32 -11.04
C ARG A 528 -7.81 7.30 -10.66
N ARG A 529 -8.67 8.01 -11.40
CA ARG A 529 -10.12 8.05 -11.19
C ARG A 529 -10.78 6.68 -11.32
N LEU A 530 -10.29 5.86 -12.23
CA LEU A 530 -10.80 4.51 -12.42
C LEU A 530 -10.30 3.56 -11.32
N TYR A 531 -9.02 3.65 -10.92
CA TYR A 531 -8.49 2.87 -9.80
C TYR A 531 -9.17 3.21 -8.47
N GLU A 532 -9.56 4.49 -8.24
CA GLU A 532 -10.29 4.92 -7.05
C GLU A 532 -11.65 4.20 -6.86
N LEU A 533 -12.22 3.63 -7.92
CA LEU A 533 -13.44 2.82 -7.82
C LEU A 533 -13.21 1.46 -7.15
N GLY A 534 -11.97 0.95 -7.12
CA GLY A 534 -11.62 -0.35 -6.54
C GLY A 534 -12.18 -1.57 -7.28
N ILE A 535 -12.71 -1.40 -8.50
CA ILE A 535 -13.31 -2.46 -9.30
C ILE A 535 -12.45 -2.92 -10.48
N PHE A 536 -11.34 -2.25 -10.72
CA PHE A 536 -10.39 -2.58 -11.79
C PHE A 536 -9.07 -3.07 -11.18
N ALA A 537 -8.58 -4.20 -11.71
CA ALA A 537 -7.27 -4.75 -11.37
C ALA A 537 -6.15 -4.07 -12.17
N LYS A 538 -6.48 -3.66 -13.39
CA LYS A 538 -5.56 -2.98 -14.31
C LYS A 538 -6.29 -1.89 -15.09
N VAL A 539 -5.64 -0.76 -15.28
CA VAL A 539 -6.12 0.35 -16.14
C VAL A 539 -4.92 0.89 -16.89
N ASP A 540 -4.91 0.69 -18.19
CA ASP A 540 -3.86 1.19 -19.09
C ASP A 540 -4.45 2.15 -20.11
N THR A 541 -3.64 3.12 -20.51
CA THR A 541 -3.94 4.03 -21.61
C THR A 541 -2.86 3.90 -22.67
N VAL A 542 -3.25 3.58 -23.89
CA VAL A 542 -2.34 3.35 -25.02
C VAL A 542 -2.80 4.20 -26.20
N LEU A 543 -1.86 4.79 -26.93
CA LEU A 543 -2.16 5.46 -28.19
C LEU A 543 -2.23 4.42 -29.30
N GLN A 544 -3.28 4.47 -30.10
CA GLN A 544 -3.34 3.66 -31.32
C GLN A 544 -2.39 4.24 -32.35
N ASN A 545 -1.64 3.37 -33.04
CA ASN A 545 -0.67 3.75 -34.04
C ASN A 545 0.40 4.73 -33.50
N PRO A 546 1.17 4.32 -32.47
CA PRO A 546 2.07 5.25 -31.75
C PRO A 546 3.16 5.85 -32.65
N GLU A 547 3.60 5.11 -33.68
CA GLU A 547 4.68 5.52 -34.60
C GLU A 547 4.20 6.33 -35.79
N GLY A 548 2.89 6.36 -36.05
CA GLY A 548 2.33 7.08 -37.19
C GLY A 548 2.36 8.61 -36.98
N GLU A 549 2.52 9.37 -38.10
CA GLU A 549 2.64 10.84 -38.05
C GLU A 549 1.30 11.58 -38.02
N GLU A 550 0.16 10.85 -37.98
CA GLU A 550 -1.14 11.52 -37.83
C GLU A 550 -1.23 12.30 -36.50
N ARG A 551 -1.80 13.52 -36.58
CA ARG A 551 -1.93 14.42 -35.42
C ARG A 551 -3.06 14.02 -34.46
N ASN A 552 -4.16 13.45 -34.97
CA ASN A 552 -5.33 13.08 -34.19
C ASN A 552 -5.29 11.58 -33.88
N LYS A 553 -4.98 11.24 -32.63
CA LYS A 553 -4.81 9.85 -32.17
C LYS A 553 -6.04 9.33 -31.44
N PHE A 554 -6.38 8.06 -31.67
CA PHE A 554 -7.27 7.33 -30.77
C PHE A 554 -6.51 6.96 -29.49
N VAL A 555 -7.14 7.17 -28.35
CA VAL A 555 -6.63 6.73 -27.04
C VAL A 555 -7.39 5.49 -26.62
N LEU A 556 -6.72 4.35 -26.55
CA LEU A 556 -7.31 3.09 -26.07
C LEU A 556 -7.21 3.06 -24.54
N LEU A 557 -8.36 3.00 -23.88
CA LEU A 557 -8.46 2.85 -22.44
C LEU A 557 -8.76 1.39 -22.12
N GLN A 558 -7.73 0.62 -21.78
CA GLN A 558 -7.85 -0.80 -21.46
C GLN A 558 -8.09 -0.99 -19.97
N VAL A 559 -9.16 -1.68 -19.60
CA VAL A 559 -9.46 -2.01 -18.23
C VAL A 559 -9.58 -3.51 -18.04
N GLU A 560 -9.05 -4.01 -16.94
CA GLU A 560 -9.27 -5.37 -16.45
C GLU A 560 -10.08 -5.30 -15.17
N GLU A 561 -11.27 -5.89 -15.18
CA GLU A 561 -12.14 -5.91 -14.00
C GLU A 561 -11.56 -6.81 -12.89
N SER A 562 -11.59 -6.35 -11.65
CA SER A 562 -11.21 -7.13 -10.48
C SER A 562 -12.14 -8.33 -10.29
N ARG A 563 -11.68 -9.33 -9.54
CA ARG A 563 -12.51 -10.49 -9.18
C ARG A 563 -13.79 -10.02 -8.49
N LYS A 564 -14.93 -10.57 -8.92
CA LYS A 564 -16.25 -10.19 -8.42
C LYS A 564 -16.42 -10.44 -6.92
N TYR A 565 -15.77 -11.47 -6.38
CA TYR A 565 -15.88 -11.87 -4.98
C TYR A 565 -14.52 -11.78 -4.28
N SER A 566 -14.55 -11.21 -3.08
CA SER A 566 -13.41 -11.19 -2.14
C SER A 566 -13.84 -11.92 -0.87
N LEU A 567 -13.03 -12.88 -0.46
CA LEU A 567 -13.23 -13.68 0.76
C LEU A 567 -12.04 -13.43 1.68
N ALA A 568 -12.30 -13.11 2.94
CA ALA A 568 -11.26 -12.98 3.95
C ALA A 568 -11.66 -13.72 5.23
N PHE A 569 -10.68 -14.42 5.81
CA PHE A 569 -10.79 -15.10 7.10
C PHE A 569 -9.78 -14.49 8.06
N GLY A 570 -10.22 -14.19 9.26
CA GLY A 570 -9.35 -13.66 10.30
C GLY A 570 -9.46 -14.47 11.58
N PHE A 571 -8.30 -14.76 12.18
CA PHE A 571 -8.20 -15.38 13.50
C PHE A 571 -7.51 -14.39 14.43
N GLY A 572 -8.00 -14.29 15.66
CA GLY A 572 -7.42 -13.39 16.65
C GLY A 572 -7.74 -13.88 18.05
N ALA A 573 -7.12 -13.24 19.03
CA ALA A 573 -7.40 -13.49 20.43
C ALA A 573 -7.30 -12.18 21.20
N GLU A 574 -8.12 -12.04 22.20
CA GLU A 574 -8.12 -10.92 23.12
C GLU A 574 -7.90 -11.42 24.54
N LEU A 575 -6.87 -10.88 25.19
CA LEU A 575 -6.61 -11.05 26.62
C LEU A 575 -7.03 -9.77 27.31
N ALA A 576 -8.16 -9.80 27.98
CA ALA A 576 -8.66 -8.68 28.77
C ALA A 576 -9.11 -9.17 30.14
N ARG A 577 -9.18 -8.26 31.13
CA ARG A 577 -9.91 -8.59 32.34
C ARG A 577 -11.40 -8.61 32.03
N ILE A 578 -11.87 -9.77 31.62
CA ILE A 578 -13.25 -10.06 31.26
C ILE A 578 -13.94 -10.62 32.48
N GLY A 579 -15.15 -10.25 32.76
CA GLY A 579 -15.92 -10.84 33.83
C GLY A 579 -17.18 -11.48 33.33
N GLY A 580 -17.65 -12.49 34.04
CA GLY A 580 -19.01 -12.87 34.10
C GLY A 580 -19.40 -14.17 33.45
N SER A 581 -19.53 -15.23 34.22
CA SER A 581 -20.46 -16.31 33.94
C SER A 581 -21.91 -15.79 33.89
N ARG A 582 -22.80 -16.42 33.13
CA ARG A 582 -24.24 -16.11 33.13
C ARG A 582 -24.89 -16.47 34.46
N THR A 583 -24.28 -17.31 35.30
CA THR A 583 -24.84 -17.90 36.49
C THR A 583 -24.24 -17.38 37.81
N SER A 584 -23.13 -16.62 37.76
CA SER A 584 -22.49 -16.11 38.99
C SER A 584 -22.05 -14.65 38.88
N LEU A 585 -22.09 -13.94 39.99
CA LEU A 585 -21.44 -12.65 40.19
C LEU A 585 -19.94 -12.88 40.35
N GLU A 586 -19.21 -12.65 39.28
CA GLU A 586 -17.76 -12.59 39.37
C GLU A 586 -17.30 -11.23 39.93
N ALA A 587 -16.06 -11.16 40.40
CA ALA A 587 -15.52 -9.96 41.07
C ALA A 587 -15.84 -8.66 40.32
N PRO A 588 -16.53 -7.68 40.94
CA PRO A 588 -16.79 -6.38 40.35
C PRO A 588 -15.53 -5.62 39.90
N ALA A 589 -14.39 -5.90 40.54
CA ALA A 589 -13.08 -5.38 40.19
C ALA A 589 -12.42 -6.07 38.99
N GLY A 590 -12.98 -7.18 38.51
CA GLY A 590 -12.57 -7.87 37.30
C GLY A 590 -11.60 -9.03 37.44
N GLN A 591 -11.73 -10.00 36.56
CA GLN A 591 -10.84 -11.17 36.42
C GLN A 591 -10.23 -11.24 35.01
N PRO A 592 -8.98 -11.76 34.88
CA PRO A 592 -8.38 -11.97 33.56
C PRO A 592 -9.13 -13.06 32.80
N GLY A 593 -9.32 -12.87 31.51
CA GLY A 593 -9.98 -13.82 30.62
C GLY A 593 -9.38 -13.82 29.22
N PHE A 594 -9.57 -14.91 28.52
CA PHE A 594 -9.13 -15.11 27.13
C PHE A 594 -10.34 -15.28 26.22
N SER A 595 -10.40 -14.51 25.15
CA SER A 595 -11.48 -14.58 24.16
C SER A 595 -10.91 -14.82 22.78
N PRO A 596 -10.95 -16.04 22.25
CA PRO A 596 -10.63 -16.30 20.85
C PRO A 596 -11.67 -15.65 19.94
N ARG A 597 -11.23 -15.16 18.79
CA ARG A 597 -12.05 -14.45 17.82
C ARG A 597 -11.84 -15.02 16.43
N VAL A 598 -12.94 -15.27 15.73
CA VAL A 598 -12.97 -15.63 14.31
C VAL A 598 -13.76 -14.55 13.58
N SER A 599 -13.27 -14.11 12.43
CA SER A 599 -13.98 -13.23 11.52
C SER A 599 -14.04 -13.83 10.13
N PHE A 600 -15.14 -13.55 9.45
CA PHE A 600 -15.39 -13.97 8.08
C PHE A 600 -16.01 -12.80 7.33
N ASP A 601 -15.35 -12.39 6.25
CA ASP A 601 -15.79 -11.30 5.40
C ASP A 601 -15.95 -11.81 3.96
N ILE A 602 -17.11 -11.55 3.37
CA ILE A 602 -17.38 -11.77 1.96
C ILE A 602 -17.87 -10.46 1.33
N SER A 603 -17.28 -10.09 0.20
CA SER A 603 -17.69 -8.90 -0.54
C SER A 603 -17.90 -9.24 -2.01
N ARG A 604 -18.97 -8.72 -2.60
CA ARG A 604 -19.21 -8.71 -4.04
C ARG A 604 -18.98 -7.31 -4.56
N LEU A 605 -17.90 -7.17 -5.33
CA LEU A 605 -17.51 -5.92 -5.99
C LEU A 605 -18.35 -5.71 -7.25
N ASN A 606 -18.44 -4.46 -7.67
CA ASN A 606 -19.11 -4.05 -8.91
C ASN A 606 -20.54 -4.60 -9.05
N PHE A 607 -21.32 -4.49 -7.98
CA PHE A 607 -22.69 -4.97 -7.95
C PHE A 607 -23.52 -4.24 -9.00
N TRP A 608 -24.24 -5.00 -9.85
CA TRP A 608 -24.99 -4.52 -11.02
C TRP A 608 -24.16 -3.71 -12.06
N GLY A 609 -22.84 -3.81 -12.06
CA GLY A 609 -21.96 -3.06 -12.96
C GLY A 609 -21.90 -1.55 -12.71
N ARG A 610 -22.27 -1.09 -11.50
CA ARG A 610 -22.33 0.32 -11.12
C ARG A 610 -21.18 0.79 -10.24
N ALA A 611 -20.15 -0.04 -10.06
CA ALA A 611 -19.07 0.16 -9.09
C ALA A 611 -19.53 0.15 -7.61
N HIS A 612 -20.70 -0.38 -7.33
CA HIS A 612 -21.18 -0.53 -5.96
C HIS A 612 -20.66 -1.83 -5.35
N THR A 613 -20.57 -1.87 -4.02
CA THR A 613 -20.10 -3.06 -3.31
C THR A 613 -21.15 -3.48 -2.27
N ILE A 614 -21.46 -4.77 -2.23
CA ILE A 614 -22.21 -5.38 -1.14
C ILE A 614 -21.29 -6.27 -0.35
N SER A 615 -21.28 -6.15 0.96
CA SER A 615 -20.41 -6.96 1.83
C SER A 615 -21.17 -7.47 3.05
N LEU A 616 -20.85 -8.72 3.43
CA LEU A 616 -21.22 -9.31 4.70
C LEU A 616 -19.94 -9.47 5.51
N ARG A 617 -19.92 -8.90 6.70
CA ARG A 617 -18.83 -9.04 7.67
C ARG A 617 -19.35 -9.69 8.94
N SER A 618 -18.74 -10.76 9.36
CA SER A 618 -19.11 -11.43 10.59
C SER A 618 -17.91 -11.56 11.54
N ARG A 619 -18.21 -11.45 12.81
CA ARG A 619 -17.24 -11.63 13.89
C ARG A 619 -17.89 -12.44 15.01
N VAL A 620 -17.21 -13.46 15.44
CA VAL A 620 -17.67 -14.31 16.53
C VAL A 620 -16.54 -14.47 17.55
N SER A 621 -16.84 -14.14 18.79
CA SER A 621 -15.99 -14.35 19.96
C SER A 621 -16.86 -14.61 21.19
N ASN A 622 -16.25 -14.94 22.32
CA ASN A 622 -16.98 -15.07 23.58
C ASN A 622 -17.58 -13.76 24.10
N LEU A 623 -17.01 -12.62 23.64
CA LEU A 623 -17.43 -11.27 24.07
C LEU A 623 -18.35 -10.59 23.07
N GLN A 624 -18.30 -10.96 21.79
CA GLN A 624 -19.03 -10.29 20.74
C GLN A 624 -19.42 -11.24 19.62
N GLN A 625 -20.67 -11.20 19.23
CA GLN A 625 -21.20 -11.80 18.00
C GLN A 625 -21.77 -10.66 17.17
N ARG A 626 -21.17 -10.41 16.00
CA ARG A 626 -21.56 -9.34 15.10
C ARG A 626 -21.73 -9.88 13.70
N ALA A 627 -22.83 -9.50 13.06
CA ALA A 627 -23.04 -9.66 11.63
C ALA A 627 -23.45 -8.30 11.05
N LEU A 628 -22.79 -7.90 9.97
CA LEU A 628 -23.00 -6.60 9.35
C LEU A 628 -23.10 -6.78 7.84
N ILE A 629 -24.22 -6.37 7.26
CA ILE A 629 -24.41 -6.27 5.80
C ILE A 629 -24.30 -4.80 5.44
N SER A 630 -23.46 -4.48 4.48
CA SER A 630 -23.32 -3.11 3.97
C SER A 630 -23.41 -3.08 2.45
N TYR A 631 -24.12 -2.08 1.94
CA TYR A 631 -24.17 -1.70 0.54
C TYR A 631 -23.55 -0.32 0.39
N SER A 632 -22.43 -0.24 -0.33
CA SER A 632 -21.67 0.99 -0.54
C SER A 632 -21.77 1.43 -2.00
N ALA A 633 -22.16 2.68 -2.21
CA ALA A 633 -22.24 3.35 -3.50
C ALA A 633 -21.25 4.53 -3.49
N PRO A 634 -20.01 4.33 -3.94
CA PRO A 634 -19.03 5.41 -4.07
C PRO A 634 -19.48 6.41 -5.13
N GLN A 635 -19.09 7.66 -4.95
CA GLN A 635 -19.39 8.76 -5.87
C GLN A 635 -20.91 8.92 -6.13
N ALA A 636 -21.70 8.84 -5.06
CA ALA A 636 -23.14 8.99 -5.10
C ALA A 636 -23.56 10.31 -5.75
N PHE A 637 -24.72 10.29 -6.42
CA PHE A 637 -25.29 11.45 -7.11
C PHE A 637 -24.37 12.09 -8.15
N GLY A 638 -23.39 11.34 -8.66
CA GLY A 638 -22.40 11.82 -9.63
C GLY A 638 -21.28 12.70 -9.05
N SER A 639 -21.25 12.90 -7.74
CA SER A 639 -20.21 13.67 -7.06
C SER A 639 -19.06 12.76 -6.60
N ARG A 640 -17.83 13.12 -6.97
CA ARG A 640 -16.61 12.41 -6.56
C ARG A 640 -16.33 12.50 -5.06
N LYS A 641 -16.96 13.43 -4.38
CA LYS A 641 -16.76 13.70 -2.95
C LYS A 641 -17.78 13.03 -2.05
N LEU A 642 -18.83 12.41 -2.62
CA LEU A 642 -19.94 11.85 -1.87
C LEU A 642 -19.94 10.31 -1.98
N ASP A 643 -19.93 9.63 -0.84
CA ASP A 643 -20.10 8.19 -0.74
C ASP A 643 -21.33 7.88 0.10
N LEU A 644 -22.23 7.06 -0.44
CA LEU A 644 -23.45 6.65 0.23
C LEU A 644 -23.33 5.19 0.68
N THR A 645 -23.65 4.92 1.94
CA THR A 645 -23.58 3.57 2.51
C THR A 645 -24.87 3.25 3.27
N PHE A 646 -25.48 2.11 2.95
CA PHE A 646 -26.54 1.51 3.74
C PHE A 646 -25.98 0.35 4.54
N THR A 647 -26.35 0.26 5.82
CA THR A 647 -25.83 -0.80 6.70
C THR A 647 -26.96 -1.38 7.51
N THR A 648 -27.02 -2.71 7.58
CA THR A 648 -27.83 -3.46 8.54
C THR A 648 -26.89 -4.28 9.42
N MET A 649 -27.07 -4.20 10.73
CA MET A 649 -26.18 -4.80 11.70
C MET A 649 -26.96 -5.50 12.81
N PHE A 650 -26.50 -6.71 13.13
CA PHE A 650 -26.79 -7.38 14.39
C PHE A 650 -25.51 -7.41 15.24
N ASP A 651 -25.60 -7.00 16.49
CA ASP A 651 -24.48 -7.03 17.44
C ASP A 651 -24.98 -7.51 18.81
N ALA A 652 -24.41 -8.61 19.28
CA ALA A 652 -24.59 -9.10 20.64
C ALA A 652 -23.25 -9.00 21.36
N SER A 653 -23.12 -8.12 22.36
CA SER A 653 -21.85 -7.82 23.00
C SER A 653 -21.92 -7.84 24.52
N ARG A 654 -20.82 -8.29 25.15
CA ARG A 654 -20.57 -8.32 26.60
C ARG A 654 -19.34 -7.50 26.99
N ASN A 655 -19.10 -6.41 26.26
CA ASN A 655 -17.95 -5.55 26.47
C ASN A 655 -17.99 -4.84 27.84
N VAL A 656 -19.19 -4.66 28.38
CA VAL A 656 -19.40 -4.14 29.73
C VAL A 656 -19.79 -5.28 30.66
N ARG A 657 -19.18 -5.33 31.84
CA ARG A 657 -19.38 -6.44 32.79
C ARG A 657 -20.75 -6.47 33.45
N THR A 658 -21.39 -5.33 33.47
CA THR A 658 -22.70 -5.13 34.10
C THR A 658 -23.81 -5.84 33.37
N PHE A 659 -23.70 -5.95 32.00
CA PHE A 659 -24.76 -6.50 31.17
C PHE A 659 -24.26 -7.07 29.85
N SER A 660 -25.09 -7.87 29.22
CA SER A 660 -24.98 -8.26 27.81
C SER A 660 -26.03 -7.47 27.00
N ALA A 661 -25.60 -6.79 25.93
CA ALA A 661 -26.47 -6.03 25.07
C ALA A 661 -26.67 -6.71 23.72
N ARG A 662 -27.89 -6.66 23.18
CA ARG A 662 -28.22 -7.02 21.81
C ARG A 662 -28.70 -5.79 21.06
N ARG A 663 -28.17 -5.59 19.86
CA ARG A 663 -28.51 -4.43 19.01
C ARG A 663 -28.84 -4.91 17.61
N TRP A 664 -30.00 -4.48 17.13
CA TRP A 664 -30.35 -4.52 15.71
C TRP A 664 -30.33 -3.08 15.21
N GLU A 665 -29.66 -2.82 14.13
CA GLU A 665 -29.51 -1.47 13.59
C GLU A 665 -29.62 -1.47 12.08
N GLY A 666 -30.42 -0.53 11.54
CA GLY A 666 -30.41 -0.11 10.15
C GLY A 666 -29.91 1.33 10.08
N SER A 667 -28.99 1.62 9.18
CA SER A 667 -28.44 2.98 9.04
C SER A 667 -28.11 3.35 7.60
N THR A 668 -28.24 4.64 7.31
CA THR A 668 -27.85 5.28 6.04
C THR A 668 -26.82 6.35 6.38
N GLN A 669 -25.68 6.31 5.71
CA GLN A 669 -24.59 7.25 5.92
C GLN A 669 -24.16 7.89 4.61
N LEU A 670 -24.08 9.21 4.59
CA LEU A 670 -23.49 10.01 3.53
C LEU A 670 -22.15 10.54 4.02
N ALA A 671 -21.06 10.18 3.35
CA ALA A 671 -19.72 10.71 3.61
C ALA A 671 -19.38 11.76 2.55
N TYR A 672 -19.03 12.98 2.98
CA TYR A 672 -18.55 14.07 2.13
C TYR A 672 -17.08 14.31 2.36
N ARG A 673 -16.24 13.95 1.38
CA ARG A 673 -14.80 14.19 1.40
C ARG A 673 -14.49 15.61 0.94
N TRP A 674 -14.26 16.52 1.89
CA TRP A 674 -13.91 17.91 1.57
C TRP A 674 -12.49 18.01 1.01
N THR A 675 -11.52 17.44 1.74
CA THR A 675 -10.11 17.31 1.31
C THR A 675 -9.62 15.88 1.55
N ARG A 676 -8.35 15.59 1.25
CA ARG A 676 -7.74 14.28 1.54
C ARG A 676 -7.76 13.93 3.04
N SER A 677 -7.61 14.94 3.91
CA SER A 677 -7.59 14.73 5.37
C SER A 677 -8.94 14.95 6.03
N LYS A 678 -9.86 15.71 5.41
CA LYS A 678 -11.10 16.19 6.04
C LYS A 678 -12.32 15.53 5.43
N THR A 679 -13.11 14.86 6.27
CA THR A 679 -14.36 14.19 5.88
C THR A 679 -15.48 14.54 6.85
N PHE A 680 -16.65 14.85 6.31
CA PHE A 680 -17.90 14.96 7.05
C PHE A 680 -18.74 13.71 6.83
N PHE A 681 -19.36 13.21 7.88
CA PHE A 681 -20.31 12.11 7.82
C PHE A 681 -21.65 12.58 8.35
N PHE A 682 -22.69 12.30 7.60
CA PHE A 682 -24.07 12.46 8.03
C PHE A 682 -24.71 11.09 8.07
N ARG A 683 -25.22 10.70 9.23
CA ARG A 683 -25.75 9.35 9.42
C ARG A 683 -27.11 9.42 10.11
N PHE A 684 -28.07 8.76 9.51
CA PHE A 684 -29.30 8.37 10.16
C PHE A 684 -29.21 6.91 10.57
N ALA A 685 -29.53 6.61 11.83
CA ALA A 685 -29.52 5.25 12.35
C ALA A 685 -30.81 5.00 13.15
N TYR A 686 -31.47 3.89 12.82
CA TYR A 686 -32.56 3.37 13.59
C TYR A 686 -32.16 2.02 14.18
N ARG A 687 -32.21 1.91 15.52
CA ARG A 687 -31.77 0.73 16.22
C ARG A 687 -32.70 0.33 17.35
N ARG A 688 -32.80 -0.98 17.56
CA ARG A 688 -33.39 -1.58 18.75
C ARG A 688 -32.30 -2.12 19.64
N VAL A 689 -32.26 -1.60 20.85
CA VAL A 689 -31.28 -1.99 21.86
C VAL A 689 -32.00 -2.72 22.98
N SER A 690 -31.54 -3.91 23.32
CA SER A 690 -32.06 -4.68 24.45
C SER A 690 -30.93 -5.18 25.32
N VAL A 691 -31.14 -5.19 26.60
CA VAL A 691 -30.22 -5.74 27.60
C VAL A 691 -30.80 -7.08 28.09
N ASP A 692 -29.93 -8.10 28.12
CA ASP A 692 -30.34 -9.42 28.62
C ASP A 692 -30.54 -9.34 30.15
N GLN A 693 -31.78 -9.50 30.58
CA GLN A 693 -32.22 -9.37 31.98
C GLN A 693 -31.41 -10.31 32.91
N GLY A 694 -31.15 -11.54 32.45
CA GLY A 694 -30.41 -12.55 33.24
C GLY A 694 -28.92 -12.22 33.38
N THR A 695 -28.40 -11.21 32.67
CA THR A 695 -27.00 -10.79 32.75
C THR A 695 -26.79 -9.45 33.48
N LEU A 696 -27.89 -8.74 33.84
CA LEU A 696 -27.84 -7.46 34.54
C LEU A 696 -27.36 -7.64 35.96
N LYS A 697 -26.22 -7.06 36.29
CA LYS A 697 -25.57 -7.12 37.60
C LYS A 697 -25.73 -5.80 38.35
N ILE A 698 -26.99 -5.45 38.60
CA ILE A 698 -27.41 -4.23 39.29
C ILE A 698 -28.43 -4.57 40.39
N ARG A 699 -28.81 -3.60 41.19
CA ARG A 699 -29.88 -3.77 42.19
C ARG A 699 -31.13 -4.37 41.57
N PRO A 700 -31.79 -5.36 42.22
CA PRO A 700 -32.95 -6.04 41.67
C PRO A 700 -34.10 -5.08 41.25
N GLU A 701 -34.29 -4.02 42.02
CA GLU A 701 -35.36 -3.03 41.79
C GLU A 701 -35.19 -2.28 40.48
N LEU A 702 -33.96 -2.12 39.97
CA LEU A 702 -33.67 -1.43 38.75
C LEU A 702 -33.71 -2.35 37.50
N ILE A 703 -33.65 -3.66 37.68
CA ILE A 703 -33.64 -4.63 36.58
C ILE A 703 -34.86 -4.48 35.64
N PRO A 704 -36.14 -4.43 36.15
CA PRO A 704 -37.29 -4.29 35.31
C PRO A 704 -37.28 -3.03 34.44
N PHE A 705 -36.68 -1.95 34.91
CA PHE A 705 -36.59 -0.67 34.20
C PHE A 705 -35.47 -0.63 33.16
N LEU A 706 -34.28 -1.16 33.50
CA LEU A 706 -33.10 -1.05 32.64
C LEU A 706 -32.92 -2.20 31.64
N SER A 707 -33.74 -3.25 31.75
CA SER A 707 -33.75 -4.40 30.82
C SER A 707 -34.73 -4.26 29.66
N GLN A 708 -35.64 -3.29 29.70
CA GLN A 708 -36.63 -3.11 28.63
C GLN A 708 -35.95 -2.79 27.30
N PRO A 709 -36.41 -3.42 26.19
CA PRO A 709 -35.90 -3.06 24.88
C PRO A 709 -36.34 -1.63 24.49
N VAL A 710 -35.39 -0.86 23.97
CA VAL A 710 -35.61 0.54 23.60
C VAL A 710 -35.32 0.74 22.12
N ARG A 711 -36.18 1.43 21.39
CA ARG A 711 -35.91 1.89 20.02
C ARG A 711 -35.26 3.26 20.06
N VAL A 712 -34.19 3.41 19.30
CA VAL A 712 -33.43 4.65 19.22
C VAL A 712 -33.26 5.03 17.76
N GLY A 713 -33.97 6.09 17.35
CA GLY A 713 -33.78 6.76 16.09
C GLY A 713 -32.87 7.98 16.29
N ALA A 714 -31.75 8.04 15.61
CA ALA A 714 -30.78 9.11 15.81
C ALA A 714 -30.23 9.65 14.49
N LEU A 715 -30.07 10.97 14.44
CA LEU A 715 -29.30 11.66 13.39
C LEU A 715 -27.96 12.09 13.94
N SER A 716 -26.88 11.78 13.22
CA SER A 716 -25.51 12.13 13.61
C SER A 716 -24.82 12.93 12.51
N ALA A 717 -24.02 13.92 12.93
CA ALA A 717 -23.08 14.64 12.09
C ALA A 717 -21.67 14.48 12.70
N SER A 718 -20.73 13.96 11.93
CA SER A 718 -19.37 13.75 12.39
C SER A 718 -18.39 14.46 11.46
N TYR A 719 -17.38 15.07 12.02
CA TYR A 719 -16.24 15.66 11.33
C TYR A 719 -14.97 14.93 11.72
N VAL A 720 -14.16 14.55 10.74
CA VAL A 720 -12.84 13.92 10.93
C VAL A 720 -11.81 14.68 10.14
N ASP A 721 -10.70 15.06 10.79
CA ASP A 721 -9.49 15.59 10.13
C ASP A 721 -8.28 14.75 10.56
N ASP A 722 -7.80 13.90 9.65
CA ASP A 722 -6.68 12.99 9.87
C ASP A 722 -5.47 13.43 9.06
N ARG A 723 -4.47 13.97 9.74
CA ARG A 723 -3.19 14.44 9.17
C ARG A 723 -2.00 13.66 9.70
N ARG A 724 -2.22 12.46 10.20
CA ARG A 724 -1.15 11.61 10.69
C ARG A 724 -0.33 11.05 9.52
N ASP A 725 0.96 10.89 9.75
CA ASP A 725 1.89 10.25 8.80
C ASP A 725 1.56 8.77 8.57
N ASP A 726 1.24 8.02 9.63
CA ASP A 726 0.81 6.63 9.60
C ASP A 726 -0.33 6.43 10.63
N PRO A 727 -1.55 6.08 10.19
CA PRO A 727 -2.66 5.81 11.12
C PRO A 727 -2.36 4.68 12.11
N THR A 728 -1.47 3.74 11.79
CA THR A 728 -1.17 2.56 12.61
C THR A 728 -0.05 2.78 13.61
N ASP A 729 0.96 3.59 13.27
CA ASP A 729 2.13 3.90 14.11
C ASP A 729 2.53 5.37 13.93
N SER A 730 1.62 6.27 14.31
CA SER A 730 1.78 7.72 14.12
C SER A 730 3.00 8.27 14.89
N ARG A 731 3.83 9.03 14.18
CA ARG A 731 5.00 9.73 14.72
C ARG A 731 4.88 11.24 14.59
N ARG A 732 4.11 11.70 13.62
CA ARG A 732 3.89 13.12 13.32
C ARG A 732 2.45 13.35 12.87
N GLY A 733 1.94 14.54 13.22
CA GLY A 733 0.64 14.99 12.73
C GLY A 733 -0.44 14.99 13.79
N THR A 734 -1.67 15.20 13.36
CA THR A 734 -2.84 15.36 14.23
C THR A 734 -4.01 14.54 13.71
N TYR A 735 -4.83 14.07 14.64
CA TYR A 735 -6.12 13.46 14.38
C TYR A 735 -7.18 14.18 15.21
N ASN A 736 -8.21 14.71 14.56
CA ASN A 736 -9.34 15.35 15.22
C ASN A 736 -10.63 14.69 14.76
N SER A 737 -11.52 14.37 15.69
CA SER A 737 -12.87 13.94 15.37
C SER A 737 -13.87 14.57 16.33
N VAL A 738 -15.00 15.03 15.77
CA VAL A 738 -16.14 15.53 16.54
C VAL A 738 -17.38 14.80 16.01
N ASP A 739 -18.09 14.15 16.89
CA ASP A 739 -19.34 13.45 16.59
C ASP A 739 -20.47 14.05 17.43
N LEU A 740 -21.48 14.61 16.76
CA LEU A 740 -22.68 15.14 17.36
C LEU A 740 -23.86 14.28 16.91
N SER A 741 -24.61 13.72 17.86
CA SER A 741 -25.78 12.92 17.53
C SER A 741 -26.98 13.31 18.41
N SER A 742 -28.14 13.34 17.79
CA SER A 742 -29.44 13.63 18.45
C SER A 742 -30.37 12.45 18.25
N ALA A 743 -30.75 11.83 19.32
CA ALA A 743 -31.88 10.88 19.33
C ALA A 743 -33.16 11.63 19.68
N SER A 744 -34.19 11.43 18.87
CA SER A 744 -35.46 12.15 19.08
C SER A 744 -36.66 11.33 18.60
N ARG A 745 -37.84 11.60 19.20
CA ARG A 745 -39.12 11.02 18.77
C ARG A 745 -39.44 11.34 17.31
N ILE A 746 -38.99 12.47 16.79
CA ILE A 746 -39.12 12.83 15.37
C ILE A 746 -38.50 11.75 14.48
N PHE A 747 -37.49 11.10 14.95
CA PHE A 747 -36.76 10.02 14.26
C PHE A 747 -37.25 8.61 14.69
N GLY A 748 -38.38 8.50 15.39
CA GLY A 748 -38.93 7.24 15.88
C GLY A 748 -38.22 6.70 17.14
N SER A 749 -37.52 7.54 17.88
CA SER A 749 -36.87 7.17 19.14
C SER A 749 -37.88 7.16 20.31
N GLU A 750 -37.68 6.22 21.22
CA GLU A 750 -38.40 6.19 22.52
C GLU A 750 -37.67 7.04 23.57
N THR A 751 -36.47 7.47 23.29
CA THR A 751 -35.63 8.32 24.14
C THR A 751 -35.22 9.59 23.41
N ASP A 752 -35.14 10.70 24.17
CA ASP A 752 -34.71 12.00 23.62
C ASP A 752 -33.43 12.46 24.31
N TYR A 753 -32.29 12.46 23.58
CA TYR A 753 -31.02 12.93 24.10
C TYR A 753 -30.09 13.51 23.03
N LEU A 754 -29.22 14.39 23.45
CA LEU A 754 -28.10 14.90 22.67
C LEU A 754 -26.79 14.27 23.16
N ARG A 755 -25.94 13.88 22.22
CA ARG A 755 -24.62 13.30 22.53
C ARG A 755 -23.54 13.98 21.71
N LEU A 756 -22.51 14.46 22.36
CA LEU A 756 -21.28 14.98 21.79
C LEU A 756 -20.12 14.07 22.17
N LEU A 757 -19.27 13.74 21.22
CA LEU A 757 -17.98 13.08 21.47
C LEU A 757 -16.91 13.74 20.62
N ALA A 758 -15.96 14.41 21.26
CA ALA A 758 -14.82 15.03 20.63
C ALA A 758 -13.53 14.29 21.00
N ARG A 759 -12.66 14.02 20.04
CA ARG A 759 -11.35 13.40 20.23
C ARG A 759 -10.30 14.20 19.49
N ASN A 760 -9.18 14.41 20.16
CA ASN A 760 -7.97 14.99 19.58
C ASN A 760 -6.78 14.09 19.90
N SER A 761 -5.91 13.87 18.94
CA SER A 761 -4.61 13.22 19.17
C SER A 761 -3.53 13.97 18.41
N THR A 762 -2.41 14.23 19.03
CA THR A 762 -1.28 14.96 18.47
C THR A 762 0.01 14.18 18.65
N TYR A 763 0.86 14.21 17.64
CA TYR A 763 2.12 13.48 17.61
C TYR A 763 3.24 14.43 17.21
N HIS A 764 4.21 14.63 18.11
CA HIS A 764 5.33 15.53 17.92
C HIS A 764 6.65 14.77 17.98
N PRO A 765 7.43 14.71 16.89
CA PRO A 765 8.78 14.17 16.94
C PRO A 765 9.70 15.13 17.71
N LEU A 766 10.39 14.62 18.72
CA LEU A 766 11.34 15.36 19.56
C LEU A 766 12.81 15.13 19.16
N GLY A 767 13.06 14.54 17.98
CA GLY A 767 14.38 14.13 17.55
C GLY A 767 14.86 12.80 18.16
N ARG A 768 15.95 12.25 17.63
CA ARG A 768 16.55 10.97 18.08
C ARG A 768 15.57 9.78 18.20
N GLY A 769 14.48 9.79 17.40
CA GLY A 769 13.45 8.74 17.44
C GLY A 769 12.45 8.85 18.57
N LEU A 770 12.52 9.92 19.39
CA LEU A 770 11.54 10.23 20.43
C LEU A 770 10.28 10.82 19.82
N VAL A 771 9.11 10.40 20.31
CA VAL A 771 7.80 10.95 19.91
C VAL A 771 6.98 11.25 21.16
N LEU A 772 6.50 12.48 21.29
CA LEU A 772 5.51 12.87 22.27
C LEU A 772 4.12 12.74 21.64
N ALA A 773 3.32 11.81 22.15
CA ALA A 773 1.93 11.62 21.75
C ALA A 773 1.01 12.12 22.88
N ARG A 774 -0.01 12.89 22.52
CA ARG A 774 -1.05 13.37 23.44
C ARG A 774 -2.42 13.02 22.89
N SER A 775 -3.35 12.67 23.76
CA SER A 775 -4.74 12.42 23.42
C SER A 775 -5.68 13.09 24.40
N LEU A 776 -6.79 13.58 23.90
CA LEU A 776 -7.90 14.13 24.66
C LEU A 776 -9.19 13.55 24.12
N SER A 777 -10.04 13.04 25.00
CA SER A 777 -11.40 12.63 24.67
C SER A 777 -12.38 13.34 25.61
N LEU A 778 -13.35 14.03 25.00
CA LEU A 778 -14.42 14.73 25.68
C LEU A 778 -15.75 14.14 25.22
N GLY A 779 -16.55 13.66 26.15
CA GLY A 779 -17.89 13.14 25.88
C GLY A 779 -18.90 13.87 26.75
N ALA A 780 -20.03 14.23 26.17
CA ALA A 780 -21.14 14.84 26.86
C ALA A 780 -22.46 14.27 26.36
N MET A 781 -23.35 13.93 27.26
CA MET A 781 -24.73 13.51 26.93
C MET A 781 -25.71 14.27 27.81
N GLN A 782 -26.74 14.80 27.17
CA GLN A 782 -27.81 15.49 27.83
C GLN A 782 -29.15 14.81 27.47
N SER A 783 -29.87 14.32 28.48
CA SER A 783 -31.26 13.90 28.28
C SER A 783 -32.14 15.13 28.12
N LEU A 784 -32.95 15.15 27.10
CA LEU A 784 -33.88 16.26 26.82
C LEU A 784 -35.23 16.13 27.56
N ARG A 785 -35.41 15.01 28.29
CA ARG A 785 -36.68 14.71 29.00
C ARG A 785 -36.45 14.04 30.36
N SER A 786 -35.46 14.42 31.12
CA SER A 786 -35.29 13.93 32.48
C SER A 786 -36.43 14.41 33.37
N ARG A 787 -37.08 13.49 34.10
CA ARG A 787 -37.92 13.80 35.22
C ARG A 787 -37.14 13.45 36.48
N PRO A 788 -36.66 14.43 37.26
CA PRO A 788 -35.77 14.17 38.40
C PRO A 788 -36.42 13.35 39.54
N GLU A 789 -37.72 13.30 39.58
CA GLU A 789 -38.52 12.71 40.64
C GLU A 789 -38.87 11.23 40.49
N LEU A 790 -38.54 10.63 39.31
CA LEU A 790 -38.86 9.22 38.99
C LEU A 790 -37.62 8.37 38.99
N PRO A 791 -37.70 7.07 39.39
CA PRO A 791 -36.57 6.17 39.23
C PRO A 791 -36.09 6.16 37.77
N PRO A 792 -34.79 5.92 37.52
CA PRO A 792 -34.24 5.95 36.17
C PRO A 792 -35.04 5.03 35.25
N SER A 793 -35.76 5.65 34.31
CA SER A 793 -36.60 4.98 33.34
C SER A 793 -35.79 4.53 32.14
N PRO A 794 -36.16 3.46 31.40
CA PRO A 794 -35.58 3.14 30.10
C PRO A 794 -35.72 4.29 29.09
N GLN A 795 -36.61 5.21 29.29
CA GLN A 795 -36.84 6.42 28.50
C GLN A 795 -35.77 7.50 28.73
N ASP A 796 -34.95 7.40 29.78
CA ASP A 796 -33.69 8.09 29.90
C ASP A 796 -32.64 7.49 28.94
N ILE A 797 -31.39 7.84 29.08
CA ILE A 797 -30.32 7.28 28.22
C ILE A 797 -30.13 5.80 28.57
N PRO A 798 -30.44 4.86 27.64
CA PRO A 798 -30.25 3.43 27.85
C PRO A 798 -28.84 3.09 28.26
N LEU A 799 -28.63 2.09 29.12
CA LEU A 799 -27.30 1.67 29.57
C LEU A 799 -26.29 1.47 28.43
N PRO A 800 -26.61 0.78 27.32
CA PRO A 800 -25.66 0.57 26.23
C PRO A 800 -25.28 1.82 25.42
N GLU A 801 -26.01 2.94 25.61
CA GLU A 801 -25.75 4.21 24.95
C GLU A 801 -24.85 5.15 25.77
N ARG A 802 -24.72 4.90 27.07
CA ARG A 802 -23.89 5.71 27.98
C ARG A 802 -22.40 5.58 27.68
N PHE A 803 -21.61 6.52 28.20
CA PHE A 803 -20.16 6.43 28.10
C PHE A 803 -19.63 5.39 29.09
N PHE A 804 -18.71 4.57 28.57
CA PHE A 804 -17.87 3.66 29.34
C PHE A 804 -16.42 3.89 28.93
N ALA A 805 -15.51 3.80 29.86
CA ALA A 805 -14.07 3.92 29.64
C ALA A 805 -13.28 2.99 30.58
N GLY A 806 -12.01 2.84 30.30
CA GLY A 806 -11.08 1.93 30.95
C GLY A 806 -10.41 1.01 29.95
N GLY A 807 -9.30 0.41 30.33
CA GLY A 807 -8.54 -0.51 29.49
C GLY A 807 -7.42 0.14 28.69
N ALA A 808 -6.79 -0.67 27.83
CA ALA A 808 -5.59 -0.30 27.07
C ALA A 808 -5.78 0.90 26.12
N SER A 809 -7.00 1.16 25.68
CA SER A 809 -7.32 2.17 24.66
C SER A 809 -7.81 3.51 25.21
N SER A 810 -8.07 3.61 26.52
CA SER A 810 -8.61 4.84 27.13
C SER A 810 -7.90 5.20 28.43
N LEU A 811 -8.36 4.69 29.56
CA LEU A 811 -7.84 4.98 30.91
C LEU A 811 -7.23 3.72 31.51
N ARG A 812 -5.91 3.59 31.44
CA ARG A 812 -5.19 2.38 31.89
C ARG A 812 -5.16 2.17 33.42
N ALA A 813 -5.66 3.13 34.18
CA ALA A 813 -5.93 2.93 35.61
C ALA A 813 -7.02 1.89 35.87
N PHE A 814 -7.86 1.62 34.90
CA PHE A 814 -9.02 0.76 35.02
C PHE A 814 -8.93 -0.50 34.16
N PRO A 815 -9.53 -1.62 34.56
CA PRO A 815 -9.89 -2.68 33.65
C PRO A 815 -10.83 -2.17 32.54
N GLU A 816 -11.07 -2.98 31.52
CA GLU A 816 -11.91 -2.61 30.38
C GLU A 816 -13.31 -2.18 30.82
N ASN A 817 -13.73 -0.97 30.41
CA ASN A 817 -15.05 -0.36 30.67
C ASN A 817 -15.46 -0.27 32.17
N GLN A 818 -14.49 -0.08 33.07
CA GLN A 818 -14.71 -0.09 34.51
C GLN A 818 -14.64 1.31 35.17
N ALA A 819 -14.39 2.37 34.39
CA ALA A 819 -14.36 3.73 34.91
C ALA A 819 -15.77 4.27 35.19
N GLY A 820 -15.90 5.14 36.16
CA GLY A 820 -17.08 5.93 36.42
C GLY A 820 -18.05 5.36 37.45
N PRO A 821 -19.29 5.84 37.43
CA PRO A 821 -20.34 5.53 38.41
C PRO A 821 -20.66 4.04 38.47
N ARG A 822 -20.91 3.57 39.67
CA ARG A 822 -21.19 2.16 39.97
C ARG A 822 -22.54 2.00 40.69
N ASP A 823 -23.14 0.85 40.52
CA ASP A 823 -24.28 0.46 41.33
C ASP A 823 -23.86 0.34 42.81
N LEU A 824 -24.57 1.03 43.69
CA LEU A 824 -24.18 1.17 45.13
C LEU A 824 -24.35 -0.13 45.92
N VAL A 825 -25.06 -1.10 45.38
CA VAL A 825 -25.27 -2.41 46.01
C VAL A 825 -24.31 -3.44 45.45
N THR A 826 -24.32 -3.57 44.14
CA THR A 826 -23.55 -4.64 43.50
C THR A 826 -22.10 -4.25 43.18
N GLY A 827 -21.80 -2.96 43.07
CA GLY A 827 -20.45 -2.43 42.73
C GLY A 827 -20.10 -2.50 41.22
N PHE A 828 -21.00 -2.92 40.34
CA PHE A 828 -20.71 -2.96 38.90
C PHE A 828 -20.92 -1.59 38.23
N PRO A 829 -20.13 -1.28 37.15
CA PRO A 829 -20.21 0.03 36.51
C PRO A 829 -21.54 0.23 35.77
N LEU A 830 -22.11 1.43 35.87
CA LEU A 830 -23.35 1.86 35.23
C LEU A 830 -23.11 2.77 34.02
N GLY A 831 -21.84 3.12 33.75
CA GLY A 831 -21.51 4.16 32.77
C GLY A 831 -21.98 5.54 33.24
N GLY A 832 -21.68 6.56 32.45
CA GLY A 832 -22.04 7.94 32.77
C GLY A 832 -22.42 8.74 31.55
N LYS A 833 -22.86 9.99 31.79
CA LYS A 833 -23.28 10.94 30.77
C LYS A 833 -22.15 11.87 30.33
N ALA A 834 -21.03 11.92 31.09
CA ALA A 834 -19.87 12.70 30.68
C ALA A 834 -18.58 11.84 30.73
N LEU A 835 -17.67 12.14 29.83
CA LEU A 835 -16.36 11.50 29.70
C LEU A 835 -15.29 12.59 29.57
N LEU A 836 -14.28 12.49 30.38
CA LEU A 836 -13.06 13.29 30.22
C LEU A 836 -11.86 12.35 30.39
N ALA A 837 -11.05 12.25 29.32
CA ALA A 837 -9.86 11.41 29.33
C ALA A 837 -8.69 12.11 28.63
N PHE A 838 -7.57 12.19 29.32
CA PHE A 838 -6.30 12.69 28.84
C PHE A 838 -5.29 11.53 28.80
N GLY A 839 -4.50 11.47 27.77
CA GLY A 839 -3.38 10.56 27.67
C GLY A 839 -2.13 11.30 27.19
N THR A 840 -0.99 11.04 27.80
CA THR A 840 0.31 11.53 27.33
C THR A 840 1.27 10.36 27.30
N GLU A 841 1.94 10.15 26.16
CA GLU A 841 2.93 9.08 25.98
C GLU A 841 4.24 9.68 25.44
N LEU A 842 5.35 9.35 26.07
CA LEU A 842 6.68 9.52 25.51
C LEU A 842 7.14 8.17 24.95
N ARG A 843 7.23 8.09 23.63
CA ARG A 843 7.64 6.89 22.91
C ARG A 843 9.10 7.02 22.53
N PHE A 844 9.89 5.95 22.73
CA PHE A 844 11.32 5.92 22.46
C PHE A 844 11.76 4.58 21.88
N PRO A 845 12.79 4.54 21.03
CA PRO A 845 13.31 3.28 20.51
C PRO A 845 14.01 2.49 21.61
N LEU A 846 13.73 1.18 21.72
CA LEU A 846 14.39 0.25 22.64
C LEU A 846 15.39 -0.64 21.89
N TYR A 847 14.93 -1.29 20.83
CA TYR A 847 15.79 -2.20 20.08
C TYR A 847 15.37 -2.21 18.61
N GLY A 848 16.30 -1.85 17.73
CA GLY A 848 16.04 -1.74 16.30
C GLY A 848 14.89 -0.77 15.96
N SER A 849 14.23 -0.98 14.82
CA SER A 849 13.08 -0.18 14.38
C SER A 849 11.73 -0.70 14.89
N ASN A 850 11.70 -1.95 15.39
CA ASN A 850 10.46 -2.68 15.64
C ASN A 850 10.02 -2.68 17.09
N ILE A 851 10.95 -2.48 18.06
CA ILE A 851 10.62 -2.49 19.50
C ILE A 851 10.80 -1.08 20.06
N ARG A 852 9.71 -0.56 20.64
CA ARG A 852 9.69 0.75 21.29
C ARG A 852 9.24 0.67 22.72
N GLY A 853 9.85 1.47 23.59
CA GLY A 853 9.39 1.75 24.93
C GLY A 853 8.42 2.91 24.95
N VAL A 854 7.53 2.89 25.93
CA VAL A 854 6.57 3.95 26.18
C VAL A 854 6.55 4.25 27.69
N LEU A 855 6.69 5.52 28.04
CA LEU A 855 6.32 6.05 29.35
C LEU A 855 5.01 6.80 29.16
N PHE A 856 4.04 6.56 30.03
CA PHE A 856 2.74 7.20 29.87
C PHE A 856 2.16 7.72 31.18
N HIS A 857 1.29 8.71 31.02
CA HIS A 857 0.41 9.23 32.04
C HIS A 857 -0.99 9.39 31.45
N ASP A 858 -1.97 8.74 32.10
CA ASP A 858 -3.39 8.91 31.77
C ASP A 858 -4.08 9.60 32.93
N ALA A 859 -5.06 10.46 32.64
CA ALA A 859 -5.87 11.12 33.65
C ALA A 859 -7.30 11.26 33.14
N GLY A 860 -8.28 11.00 33.98
CA GLY A 860 -9.68 11.17 33.61
C GLY A 860 -10.63 10.23 34.32
N ASN A 861 -11.88 10.29 33.90
CA ASN A 861 -12.93 9.41 34.36
C ASN A 861 -14.16 9.49 33.43
N VAL A 862 -15.11 8.61 33.69
CA VAL A 862 -16.51 8.75 33.27
C VAL A 862 -17.26 9.35 34.46
N TYR A 863 -18.06 10.38 34.20
CA TYR A 863 -18.79 11.10 35.26
C TYR A 863 -20.28 10.82 35.15
N SER A 864 -20.97 10.88 36.30
CA SER A 864 -22.41 10.62 36.36
C SER A 864 -23.23 11.59 35.50
N ASP A 865 -22.86 12.87 35.51
CA ASP A 865 -23.47 13.94 34.70
C ASP A 865 -22.42 14.99 34.29
N LEU A 866 -22.79 15.90 33.40
CA LEU A 866 -21.92 16.97 32.91
C LEU A 866 -21.48 17.91 34.05
N GLU A 867 -22.40 18.24 34.93
CA GLU A 867 -22.18 19.11 36.06
C GLU A 867 -21.23 18.52 37.10
N ASN A 868 -21.07 17.21 37.10
CA ASN A 868 -20.24 16.47 38.04
C ASN A 868 -18.79 16.28 37.58
N ILE A 869 -18.41 16.85 36.45
CA ILE A 869 -17.02 16.83 35.97
C ILE A 869 -16.15 17.53 37.00
N SER A 870 -15.15 16.81 37.50
CA SER A 870 -14.31 17.29 38.58
C SER A 870 -12.85 16.92 38.38
N PHE A 871 -11.95 17.87 38.62
CA PHE A 871 -10.50 17.69 38.62
C PHE A 871 -9.93 17.27 40.00
N ARG A 872 -10.81 16.94 40.96
CA ARG A 872 -10.40 16.45 42.29
C ARG A 872 -9.60 15.16 42.14
N LEU A 873 -8.53 15.03 42.93
CA LEU A 873 -7.65 13.86 42.95
C LEU A 873 -8.06 12.83 44.02
N ARG A 874 -8.93 13.22 44.96
CA ARG A 874 -9.31 12.37 46.07
C ARG A 874 -10.79 12.04 46.05
N GLN A 875 -11.09 10.78 46.28
CA GLN A 875 -12.42 10.27 46.51
C GLN A 875 -12.93 10.74 47.88
N ARG A 876 -14.13 11.29 48.00
CA ARG A 876 -14.73 11.78 49.24
C ARG A 876 -15.19 10.63 50.11
N ASN A 877 -15.94 9.68 49.54
CA ASN A 877 -16.48 8.49 50.17
C ASN A 877 -16.59 7.34 49.17
N LYS A 878 -17.06 6.16 49.60
CA LYS A 878 -17.18 4.96 48.75
C LYS A 878 -18.27 5.06 47.67
N GLN A 879 -19.11 6.06 47.72
CA GLN A 879 -20.20 6.33 46.76
C GLN A 879 -19.84 7.45 45.75
N ASP A 880 -18.72 8.15 45.99
CA ASP A 880 -18.21 9.24 45.16
C ASP A 880 -17.33 8.67 44.05
N PHE A 881 -17.81 8.68 42.81
CA PHE A 881 -17.07 8.27 41.61
C PHE A 881 -16.73 9.46 40.71
N ASP A 882 -17.20 10.66 41.03
CA ASP A 882 -17.03 11.87 40.19
C ASP A 882 -15.76 12.64 40.60
N TYR A 883 -14.60 12.03 40.39
CA TYR A 883 -13.29 12.62 40.59
C TYR A 883 -12.30 12.12 39.53
N MET A 884 -11.18 12.82 39.33
CA MET A 884 -10.19 12.47 38.33
C MET A 884 -9.26 11.36 38.81
N VAL A 885 -9.20 10.27 38.08
CA VAL A 885 -8.30 9.14 38.35
C VAL A 885 -7.09 9.22 37.44
N HIS A 886 -5.91 8.98 38.02
CA HIS A 886 -4.63 9.03 37.32
C HIS A 886 -4.02 7.64 37.20
N ALA A 887 -3.26 7.44 36.14
CA ALA A 887 -2.36 6.30 35.96
C ALA A 887 -1.03 6.77 35.38
N ILE A 888 0.06 6.22 35.94
CA ILE A 888 1.38 6.32 35.33
C ILE A 888 1.88 4.92 35.02
N GLY A 889 2.67 4.76 33.98
CA GLY A 889 3.13 3.42 33.63
C GLY A 889 4.15 3.37 32.54
N VAL A 890 4.53 2.14 32.26
CA VAL A 890 5.51 1.79 31.23
C VAL A 890 4.89 0.79 30.27
N GLY A 891 5.30 0.84 29.01
CA GLY A 891 4.81 -0.08 28.01
C GLY A 891 5.86 -0.44 26.97
N ILE A 892 5.61 -1.55 26.30
CA ILE A 892 6.39 -2.01 25.15
C ILE A 892 5.47 -2.12 23.95
N ARG A 893 5.95 -1.67 22.81
CA ARG A 893 5.28 -1.77 21.49
C ARG A 893 6.18 -2.57 20.56
N TYR A 894 5.67 -3.65 20.01
CA TYR A 894 6.36 -4.46 19.01
C TYR A 894 5.60 -4.42 17.70
N ARG A 895 6.24 -3.91 16.65
CA ARG A 895 5.63 -3.82 15.32
C ARG A 895 5.69 -5.18 14.62
N THR A 896 4.53 -5.70 14.23
CA THR A 896 4.41 -6.93 13.44
C THR A 896 3.69 -6.68 12.12
N PRO A 897 3.82 -7.54 11.11
CA PRO A 897 3.07 -7.41 9.85
C PRO A 897 1.54 -7.43 10.01
N VAL A 898 1.04 -8.06 11.07
CA VAL A 898 -0.39 -8.16 11.40
C VAL A 898 -0.89 -7.04 12.32
N GLY A 899 -0.02 -6.09 12.69
CA GLY A 899 -0.32 -4.98 13.60
C GLY A 899 0.55 -4.97 14.86
N PRO A 900 0.54 -3.87 15.62
CA PRO A 900 1.39 -3.75 16.81
C PRO A 900 0.91 -4.64 17.95
N ILE A 901 1.86 -5.28 18.63
CA ILE A 901 1.66 -5.89 19.94
C ILE A 901 1.95 -4.82 20.99
N ARG A 902 1.04 -4.65 21.93
CA ARG A 902 1.15 -3.69 23.04
C ARG A 902 1.08 -4.40 24.39
N VAL A 903 2.03 -4.08 25.24
CA VAL A 903 2.07 -4.56 26.62
C VAL A 903 2.26 -3.35 27.50
N ASP A 904 1.31 -3.06 28.38
CA ASP A 904 1.34 -1.92 29.29
C ASP A 904 1.19 -2.37 30.75
N LEU A 905 2.01 -1.82 31.64
CA LEU A 905 1.88 -1.91 33.07
C LEU A 905 1.59 -0.52 33.62
N ALA A 906 0.40 -0.35 34.19
CA ALA A 906 -0.08 0.90 34.74
C ALA A 906 -0.19 0.82 36.27
N PHE A 907 0.16 1.92 36.96
CA PHE A 907 -0.05 2.13 38.38
C PHE A 907 -1.01 3.29 38.59
N GLY A 908 -2.17 3.01 39.23
CA GLY A 908 -3.17 4.00 39.61
C GLY A 908 -3.05 4.38 41.08
N PRO A 909 -2.52 5.57 41.43
CA PRO A 909 -2.34 5.98 42.83
C PRO A 909 -3.68 6.17 43.57
N ASN A 910 -4.69 6.63 42.83
CA ASN A 910 -6.00 7.03 43.39
C ASN A 910 -7.19 6.25 42.84
N THR A 911 -7.02 4.94 42.57
CA THR A 911 -8.11 4.08 42.08
C THR A 911 -9.28 4.01 43.08
N PRO A 912 -10.55 3.94 42.57
CA PRO A 912 -11.73 4.03 43.46
C PRO A 912 -11.87 2.83 44.40
N ARG A 913 -12.36 3.16 45.61
CA ARG A 913 -12.85 2.21 46.60
C ARG A 913 -14.37 2.25 46.57
N PHE A 914 -15.01 1.10 46.76
CA PHE A 914 -16.47 1.00 46.73
C PHE A 914 -16.97 -0.20 47.51
N ALA A 915 -18.23 -0.15 47.93
CA ALA A 915 -18.92 -1.32 48.45
C ALA A 915 -19.55 -2.09 47.29
N GLY A 916 -19.43 -3.39 47.26
CA GLY A 916 -20.01 -4.23 46.22
C GLY A 916 -20.27 -5.64 46.72
N CYS A 917 -21.09 -6.39 46.00
CA CYS A 917 -21.39 -7.79 46.34
C CYS A 917 -20.11 -8.63 46.43
N ARG A 918 -20.06 -9.51 47.41
CA ARG A 918 -18.92 -10.43 47.54
C ARG A 918 -18.78 -11.25 46.24
N PRO A 919 -17.56 -11.39 45.70
CA PRO A 919 -17.29 -12.16 44.52
C PRO A 919 -17.81 -13.59 44.60
N GLY A 920 -18.33 -14.16 43.50
CA GLY A 920 -18.78 -15.55 43.41
C GLY A 920 -20.24 -15.82 43.79
N GLN A 921 -21.01 -14.82 44.21
CA GLN A 921 -22.43 -15.02 44.49
C GLN A 921 -23.21 -15.35 43.24
N GLN A 922 -24.23 -16.23 43.37
CA GLN A 922 -25.08 -16.65 42.23
C GLN A 922 -26.10 -15.57 41.86
N LEU A 923 -26.50 -15.54 40.60
CA LEU A 923 -27.59 -14.72 40.07
C LEU A 923 -28.85 -15.58 39.82
N PRO A 924 -30.07 -15.05 39.98
CA PRO A 924 -30.40 -13.73 40.49
C PRO A 924 -30.18 -13.61 42.01
N ILE A 925 -29.82 -12.42 42.46
CA ILE A 925 -29.71 -12.14 43.91
C ILE A 925 -31.13 -11.93 44.43
N VAL A 926 -31.56 -12.80 45.31
CA VAL A 926 -32.81 -12.65 46.04
C VAL A 926 -32.52 -11.95 47.37
N GLY A 927 -32.96 -10.67 47.48
CA GLY A 927 -32.65 -9.82 48.61
C GLY A 927 -31.32 -9.05 48.45
N ALA A 928 -30.81 -8.45 49.52
CA ALA A 928 -29.54 -7.75 49.50
C ALA A 928 -28.37 -8.74 49.44
N CYS A 929 -27.45 -8.54 48.52
CA CYS A 929 -26.22 -9.32 48.50
C CYS A 929 -25.32 -8.97 49.72
N GLU A 930 -24.51 -9.91 50.13
CA GLU A 930 -23.48 -9.63 51.18
C GLU A 930 -22.44 -8.67 50.55
N GLN A 931 -22.43 -7.44 51.08
CA GLN A 931 -21.49 -6.42 50.58
C GLN A 931 -20.12 -6.57 51.22
N SER A 932 -19.10 -6.33 50.48
CA SER A 932 -17.73 -6.22 50.93
C SER A 932 -17.05 -4.97 50.36
N ASP A 933 -16.10 -4.45 51.10
CA ASP A 933 -15.27 -3.34 50.64
C ASP A 933 -14.32 -3.82 49.56
N GLN A 934 -14.36 -3.16 48.47
CA GLN A 934 -13.56 -3.47 47.28
C GLN A 934 -12.80 -2.25 46.76
N ARG A 935 -11.78 -2.50 45.99
CA ARG A 935 -11.00 -1.47 45.29
C ARG A 935 -10.59 -1.95 43.92
N ILE A 936 -10.60 -1.05 42.95
CA ILE A 936 -9.92 -1.31 41.68
C ILE A 936 -8.41 -1.46 41.97
N ASN A 937 -7.85 -2.59 41.51
CA ASN A 937 -6.43 -2.86 41.71
C ASN A 937 -5.59 -1.68 41.22
N ARG A 938 -4.62 -1.25 42.00
CA ARG A 938 -3.70 -0.16 41.63
C ARG A 938 -2.80 -0.53 40.44
N PHE A 939 -2.42 -1.80 40.36
CA PHE A 939 -1.64 -2.29 39.23
C PHE A 939 -2.56 -2.92 38.17
N GLN A 940 -2.48 -2.41 36.96
CA GLN A 940 -3.21 -2.94 35.81
C GLN A 940 -2.23 -3.39 34.73
N PHE A 941 -2.42 -4.59 34.24
CA PHE A 941 -1.70 -5.13 33.10
C PHE A 941 -2.63 -5.16 31.89
N HIS A 942 -2.17 -4.56 30.79
CA HIS A 942 -2.92 -4.52 29.54
C HIS A 942 -2.09 -5.16 28.43
N PHE A 943 -2.70 -6.07 27.72
CA PHE A 943 -2.15 -6.69 26.52
C PHE A 943 -3.13 -6.51 25.37
N SER A 944 -2.63 -6.05 24.22
CA SER A 944 -3.43 -6.01 23.00
C SER A 944 -2.62 -6.41 21.78
N LEU A 945 -3.24 -7.14 20.89
CA LEU A 945 -2.69 -7.58 19.59
C LEU A 945 -3.52 -6.99 18.47
N GLY A 946 -2.86 -6.33 17.51
CA GLY A 946 -3.50 -5.68 16.39
C GLY A 946 -3.98 -4.27 16.68
N GLN A 947 -4.77 -3.70 15.77
CA GLN A 947 -5.34 -2.36 15.95
C GLN A 947 -6.47 -2.40 16.95
N SER A 948 -6.29 -1.73 18.09
CA SER A 948 -7.38 -1.36 18.99
C SER A 948 -7.75 0.09 18.69
N PHE A 949 -8.66 0.28 17.75
CA PHE A 949 -9.32 1.55 17.50
C PHE A 949 -10.82 1.36 17.44
#